data_cf5bb2e63ef5221a34776ba3b924f888
#
_entry.id   cf5bb2e63ef5221a34776ba3b924f888
#
_cell.length_a   1.000
_cell.length_b   1.000
_cell.length_c   1.000
_cell.angle_alpha   90.00
_cell.angle_beta   90.00
_cell.angle_gamma   90.00
#
_symmetry.space_group_name_H-M   'P 1'
#
loop_
_entity.id
_entity.type
_entity.pdbx_description
1 polymer ?
#
loop_
_entity_poly.entity_id
_entity_poly.type
_entity_poly.pdbx_seq_one_letter_code
_entity_poly.pdbx_strand_id
1 'polypeptide(L)'
;MNQDLIDMAEKFNIILKTTAAESAWSNGLCERHNGILNNNVNKVIESCGCSLDVAVAWAVSAKNTLANVYGFSPNTLVFGKNPNFPTAFVNKPPANNLTCLNDYVRDNLNAMHAARKEFIEQESSERLRRALNKKSRTYSNHVYCQGDRVYYWRNDQLNCHGPATVIGRDGQQILLKHGGMYIRVHPCRMQPCITETTSTSSSYEQSSQSNNNTSSVSSSEDNDNDYVTADEDDNDDNDRQSSNHSAESESSSTEVANLNNTTSTSEDNWINVLSSKDLPKVNSTVDCMFPDFDTKIRCKILSKAGKSTTANWHFMNIKEDDEDPGKCCSFKHAKWKATNDSEATSTETFFGQCNPMFDSAKNDEIQKWQLFETFIEVPDNGQKAISTRWVCTRKIKGGNVVHKARLVARGFEENSKLLQKDSPTCSKETLRIVLFMIASHSWKVHSIDIKSAFLQGAPLDRDVFIRPPKEANTKCLWKMKRCPYGLADAGRHWYLRLKETLLKAGMVVSKYDQALFLWYIDGQLSGILTCHVDDIILGGENQFHDHVIVQLRNTFTVGVEEDTNLKYLGLMVTQTDDGIKVSTDEYANSLKELTVPKVNSEHQKEFSSDHLKTLKQFCGQINWLTTQGRPDIAFDSCQIANSLKTGNHNVFYFANKIVRKIHNQIVNLNFPCGFDIKSCKVVSFCDASFANLPNAGSQGSFVTLLIDKNGMYCPIAWQSRKIRRVVKSTLAAEGLAAVEAAEITSYLAILLKEILQISGTIDALVYCDNQNLVNSVHSSTNLEDKRLLIDVSILRDMLQQHELTDFLWISTDNQLANVLTKQGASNKLLVNVFNNTNLRFCYETADFR
;
A
#
# COMPACT_ATOMS: atom_id res chain seq x y z
N MET A 1 12.20 -31.28 -12.20
CA MET A 1 11.51 -30.90 -13.46
C MET A 1 10.62 -32.07 -13.81
N ASN A 2 9.40 -31.84 -14.30
CA ASN A 2 8.46 -32.94 -14.64
C ASN A 2 9.01 -33.68 -15.88
N GLN A 3 9.03 -35.03 -15.87
CA GLN A 3 9.55 -35.83 -16.96
C GLN A 3 8.77 -35.60 -18.26
N ASP A 4 7.45 -35.47 -18.17
CA ASP A 4 6.57 -35.18 -19.32
C ASP A 4 6.94 -33.87 -20.04
N LEU A 5 7.44 -32.86 -19.28
CA LEU A 5 7.89 -31.59 -19.85
C LEU A 5 9.21 -31.74 -20.57
N ILE A 6 10.10 -32.59 -20.07
CA ILE A 6 11.41 -32.89 -20.70
C ILE A 6 11.14 -33.63 -22.02
N ASP A 7 10.31 -34.67 -21.98
CA ASP A 7 9.98 -35.49 -23.15
C ASP A 7 9.28 -34.66 -24.24
N MET A 8 8.38 -33.74 -23.82
CA MET A 8 7.76 -32.80 -24.74
C MET A 8 8.78 -31.84 -25.37
N ALA A 9 9.69 -31.29 -24.57
CA ALA A 9 10.69 -30.38 -25.06
C ALA A 9 11.65 -31.05 -26.06
N GLU A 10 12.08 -32.27 -25.77
CA GLU A 10 12.91 -33.06 -26.70
C GLU A 10 12.14 -33.35 -28.00
N LYS A 11 10.88 -33.76 -27.91
CA LYS A 11 10.05 -34.05 -29.08
C LYS A 11 9.86 -32.85 -30.01
N PHE A 12 9.79 -31.65 -29.46
CA PHE A 12 9.61 -30.41 -30.22
C PHE A 12 10.87 -29.59 -30.40
N ASN A 13 12.05 -30.17 -30.08
CA ASN A 13 13.36 -29.49 -30.14
C ASN A 13 13.39 -28.14 -29.40
N ILE A 14 12.83 -28.13 -28.20
CA ILE A 14 12.77 -26.94 -27.34
C ILE A 14 13.90 -27.00 -26.31
N ILE A 15 14.74 -25.97 -26.27
CA ILE A 15 15.83 -25.87 -25.29
C ILE A 15 15.26 -25.43 -23.93
N LEU A 16 15.29 -26.33 -22.93
CA LEU A 16 14.91 -26.02 -21.58
C LEU A 16 16.04 -25.30 -20.84
N LYS A 17 15.72 -24.13 -20.27
CA LYS A 17 16.62 -23.38 -19.38
C LYS A 17 16.05 -23.34 -17.98
N THR A 18 16.86 -23.52 -16.96
CA THR A 18 16.46 -23.42 -15.55
C THR A 18 16.97 -22.12 -14.95
N THR A 19 16.16 -21.52 -14.09
CA THR A 19 16.58 -20.37 -13.27
C THR A 19 17.26 -20.84 -11.98
N ALA A 20 18.02 -19.95 -11.32
CA ALA A 20 18.61 -20.29 -10.03
C ALA A 20 17.52 -20.55 -8.98
N ALA A 21 17.80 -21.43 -8.03
CA ALA A 21 16.92 -21.65 -6.88
C ALA A 21 16.67 -20.32 -6.17
N GLU A 22 15.42 -20.08 -5.74
CA GLU A 22 14.99 -18.85 -5.04
C GLU A 22 15.17 -17.55 -5.84
N SER A 23 15.26 -17.65 -7.15
CA SER A 23 15.39 -16.51 -8.07
C SER A 23 14.19 -16.45 -9.02
N ALA A 24 12.98 -16.53 -8.47
CA ALA A 24 11.72 -16.52 -9.23
C ALA A 24 11.61 -15.28 -10.14
N TRP A 25 12.14 -14.12 -9.70
CA TRP A 25 12.17 -12.92 -10.52
C TRP A 25 12.98 -13.04 -11.83
N SER A 26 13.95 -13.95 -11.92
CA SER A 26 14.64 -14.20 -13.21
C SER A 26 13.72 -14.82 -14.26
N ASN A 27 12.55 -15.29 -13.85
CA ASN A 27 11.46 -15.76 -14.71
C ASN A 27 10.19 -14.89 -14.58
N GLY A 28 10.32 -13.69 -13.99
CA GLY A 28 9.22 -12.83 -13.62
C GLY A 28 8.30 -12.41 -14.77
N LEU A 29 8.85 -12.27 -16.01
CA LEU A 29 8.05 -12.02 -17.20
C LEU A 29 7.06 -13.17 -17.45
N CYS A 30 7.54 -14.42 -17.39
CA CYS A 30 6.72 -15.62 -17.54
C CYS A 30 5.66 -15.73 -16.44
N GLU A 31 6.06 -15.50 -15.18
CA GLU A 31 5.16 -15.56 -14.02
C GLU A 31 4.08 -14.49 -14.08
N ARG A 32 4.43 -13.26 -14.47
CA ARG A 32 3.47 -12.19 -14.72
C ARG A 32 2.44 -12.57 -15.78
N HIS A 33 2.93 -13.08 -16.91
CA HIS A 33 2.04 -13.51 -17.99
C HIS A 33 1.14 -14.69 -17.57
N ASN A 34 1.63 -15.57 -16.71
CA ASN A 34 0.82 -16.64 -16.13
C ASN A 34 -0.23 -16.08 -15.15
N GLY A 35 0.14 -15.08 -14.34
CA GLY A 35 -0.82 -14.38 -13.48
C GLY A 35 -1.95 -13.71 -14.26
N ILE A 36 -1.63 -12.99 -15.34
CA ILE A 36 -2.62 -12.38 -16.25
C ILE A 36 -3.51 -13.45 -16.86
N LEU A 37 -2.93 -14.55 -17.33
CA LEU A 37 -3.68 -15.64 -17.95
C LEU A 37 -4.64 -16.29 -16.94
N ASN A 38 -4.16 -16.61 -15.73
CA ASN A 38 -4.98 -17.24 -14.68
C ASN A 38 -6.15 -16.34 -14.27
N ASN A 39 -5.91 -15.04 -14.11
CA ASN A 39 -6.99 -14.09 -13.79
C ASN A 39 -8.02 -14.00 -14.93
N ASN A 40 -7.58 -13.99 -16.18
CA ASN A 40 -8.48 -13.99 -17.33
C ASN A 40 -9.32 -15.28 -17.39
N VAL A 41 -8.72 -16.45 -17.21
CA VAL A 41 -9.41 -17.75 -17.17
C VAL A 41 -10.49 -17.75 -16.10
N ASN A 42 -10.17 -17.34 -14.87
CA ASN A 42 -11.12 -17.30 -13.77
C ASN A 42 -12.33 -16.39 -14.06
N LYS A 43 -12.07 -15.20 -14.60
CA LYS A 43 -13.13 -14.26 -14.95
C LYS A 43 -14.00 -14.75 -16.11
N VAL A 44 -13.43 -15.45 -17.08
CA VAL A 44 -14.20 -16.08 -18.18
C VAL A 44 -15.13 -17.15 -17.63
N ILE A 45 -14.66 -17.98 -16.70
CA ILE A 45 -15.50 -19.00 -16.04
C ILE A 45 -16.62 -18.32 -15.25
N GLU A 46 -16.30 -17.27 -14.47
CA GLU A 46 -17.30 -16.52 -13.70
C GLU A 46 -18.38 -15.87 -14.57
N SER A 47 -17.98 -15.31 -15.73
CA SER A 47 -18.92 -14.58 -16.61
C SER A 47 -19.75 -15.46 -17.52
N CYS A 48 -19.22 -16.62 -17.94
CA CYS A 48 -19.85 -17.48 -18.95
C CYS A 48 -20.26 -18.87 -18.43
N GLY A 49 -19.78 -19.28 -17.24
CA GLY A 49 -20.02 -20.62 -16.70
C GLY A 49 -19.45 -21.76 -17.56
N CYS A 50 -18.47 -21.49 -18.43
CA CYS A 50 -17.89 -22.47 -19.33
C CYS A 50 -16.89 -23.40 -18.61
N SER A 51 -16.53 -24.52 -19.23
CA SER A 51 -15.52 -25.44 -18.71
C SER A 51 -14.13 -24.81 -18.69
N LEU A 52 -13.26 -25.31 -17.81
CA LEU A 52 -11.90 -24.83 -17.68
C LEU A 52 -11.13 -24.88 -19.00
N ASP A 53 -11.28 -25.96 -19.76
CA ASP A 53 -10.58 -26.15 -21.04
C ASP A 53 -10.98 -25.09 -22.07
N VAL A 54 -12.27 -24.74 -22.14
CA VAL A 54 -12.80 -23.70 -23.03
C VAL A 54 -12.27 -22.32 -22.57
N ALA A 55 -12.32 -22.04 -21.26
CA ALA A 55 -11.81 -20.78 -20.71
C ALA A 55 -10.30 -20.59 -20.99
N VAL A 56 -9.49 -21.62 -20.77
CA VAL A 56 -8.05 -21.60 -21.06
C VAL A 56 -7.78 -21.37 -22.54
N ALA A 57 -8.47 -22.11 -23.44
CA ALA A 57 -8.28 -21.97 -24.88
C ALA A 57 -8.56 -20.52 -25.35
N TRP A 58 -9.64 -19.92 -24.89
CA TRP A 58 -10.01 -18.56 -25.28
C TRP A 58 -9.17 -17.47 -24.59
N ALA A 59 -8.76 -17.66 -23.34
CA ALA A 59 -7.84 -16.74 -22.65
C ALA A 59 -6.45 -16.72 -23.33
N VAL A 60 -5.90 -17.88 -23.71
CA VAL A 60 -4.66 -17.98 -24.48
C VAL A 60 -4.82 -17.36 -25.86
N SER A 61 -5.94 -17.59 -26.54
CA SER A 61 -6.23 -16.97 -27.84
C SER A 61 -6.30 -15.45 -27.73
N ALA A 62 -7.00 -14.91 -26.73
CA ALA A 62 -7.11 -13.47 -26.49
C ALA A 62 -5.72 -12.85 -26.27
N LYS A 63 -4.91 -13.45 -25.38
CA LYS A 63 -3.55 -12.98 -25.08
C LYS A 63 -2.64 -12.95 -26.33
N ASN A 64 -2.72 -13.96 -27.19
CA ASN A 64 -1.84 -14.09 -28.35
C ASN A 64 -2.31 -13.30 -29.57
N THR A 65 -3.57 -12.87 -29.62
CA THR A 65 -4.15 -12.14 -30.78
C THR A 65 -4.36 -10.66 -30.54
N LEU A 66 -4.41 -10.21 -29.28
CA LEU A 66 -4.56 -8.78 -28.94
C LEU A 66 -3.19 -8.10 -28.87
N ALA A 67 -3.14 -6.83 -29.26
CA ALA A 67 -1.92 -6.05 -29.24
C ALA A 67 -1.52 -5.73 -27.79
N ASN A 68 -0.31 -6.16 -27.40
CA ASN A 68 0.22 -5.95 -26.03
C ASN A 68 1.68 -5.49 -26.00
N VAL A 69 2.42 -5.61 -27.10
CA VAL A 69 3.82 -5.20 -27.17
C VAL A 69 3.99 -4.23 -28.33
N TYR A 70 4.23 -2.97 -28.03
CA TYR A 70 4.41 -1.90 -29.05
C TYR A 70 3.30 -1.83 -30.12
N GLY A 71 2.07 -2.18 -29.76
CA GLY A 71 0.95 -2.23 -30.72
C GLY A 71 0.86 -3.50 -31.54
N PHE A 72 1.76 -4.47 -31.36
CA PHE A 72 1.73 -5.76 -32.05
C PHE A 72 1.26 -6.89 -31.11
N SER A 73 0.55 -7.85 -31.67
CA SER A 73 0.20 -9.07 -30.98
C SER A 73 1.34 -10.07 -31.01
N PRO A 74 1.47 -11.00 -30.03
CA PRO A 74 2.44 -12.07 -30.05
C PRO A 74 2.39 -12.88 -31.36
N ASN A 75 1.19 -13.19 -31.86
CA ASN A 75 1.04 -13.90 -33.14
C ASN A 75 1.58 -13.09 -34.32
N THR A 76 1.38 -11.77 -34.34
CA THR A 76 1.93 -10.91 -35.39
C THR A 76 3.45 -10.88 -35.34
N LEU A 77 4.04 -10.84 -34.14
CA LEU A 77 5.50 -10.84 -33.99
C LEU A 77 6.15 -12.17 -34.41
N VAL A 78 5.49 -13.32 -34.14
CA VAL A 78 6.08 -14.65 -34.41
C VAL A 78 5.71 -15.14 -35.81
N PHE A 79 4.47 -14.93 -36.28
CA PHE A 79 3.94 -15.52 -37.50
C PHE A 79 3.64 -14.47 -38.59
N GLY A 80 3.92 -13.18 -38.34
CA GLY A 80 3.67 -12.07 -39.27
C GLY A 80 2.19 -11.68 -39.42
N LYS A 81 1.27 -12.43 -38.83
CA LYS A 81 -0.19 -12.19 -38.92
C LYS A 81 -0.96 -12.82 -37.74
N ASN A 82 -2.09 -12.25 -37.42
CA ASN A 82 -3.08 -12.87 -36.53
C ASN A 82 -3.94 -13.90 -37.27
N PRO A 83 -4.49 -14.91 -36.59
CA PRO A 83 -5.56 -15.76 -37.13
C PRO A 83 -6.73 -14.90 -37.61
N ASN A 84 -7.34 -15.29 -38.73
CA ASN A 84 -8.52 -14.63 -39.26
C ASN A 84 -9.74 -14.97 -38.40
N PHE A 85 -10.25 -13.99 -37.65
CA PHE A 85 -11.54 -14.07 -36.97
C PHE A 85 -12.58 -13.34 -37.81
N PRO A 86 -13.83 -13.84 -37.90
CA PRO A 86 -14.91 -13.08 -38.52
C PRO A 86 -15.08 -11.72 -37.85
N THR A 87 -15.00 -10.65 -38.59
CA THR A 87 -15.08 -9.26 -38.09
C THR A 87 -16.35 -8.95 -37.30
N ALA A 88 -17.44 -9.65 -37.61
CA ALA A 88 -18.71 -9.55 -36.91
C ALA A 88 -18.59 -9.98 -35.41
N PHE A 89 -17.60 -10.78 -35.07
CA PHE A 89 -17.41 -11.30 -33.71
C PHE A 89 -16.34 -10.57 -32.92
N VAL A 90 -15.62 -9.60 -33.52
CA VAL A 90 -14.50 -8.95 -32.88
C VAL A 90 -14.93 -7.80 -31.99
N ASN A 91 -15.97 -7.04 -32.34
CA ASN A 91 -16.30 -5.76 -31.70
C ASN A 91 -17.72 -5.66 -31.09
N LYS A 92 -18.54 -6.71 -31.23
CA LYS A 92 -19.89 -6.71 -30.63
C LYS A 92 -20.16 -8.09 -30.02
N PRO A 93 -20.81 -8.16 -28.85
CA PRO A 93 -21.31 -9.42 -28.34
C PRO A 93 -22.27 -10.02 -29.39
N PRO A 94 -22.26 -11.34 -29.60
CA PRO A 94 -23.23 -11.96 -30.51
C PRO A 94 -24.62 -11.54 -30.04
N ALA A 95 -25.40 -10.97 -30.98
CA ALA A 95 -26.75 -10.54 -30.66
C ALA A 95 -27.51 -11.75 -30.14
N ASN A 96 -28.28 -11.59 -29.06
CA ASN A 96 -29.08 -12.64 -28.44
C ASN A 96 -30.11 -13.28 -29.38
N ASN A 97 -30.22 -12.85 -30.62
CA ASN A 97 -31.19 -13.23 -31.65
C ASN A 97 -30.64 -14.18 -32.71
N LEU A 98 -29.50 -14.84 -32.52
CA LEU A 98 -29.05 -15.92 -33.40
C LEU A 98 -29.82 -17.22 -33.06
N THR A 99 -31.05 -17.25 -33.46
CA THR A 99 -32.01 -18.37 -33.24
C THR A 99 -31.63 -19.69 -33.95
N CYS A 100 -30.48 -19.69 -34.67
CA CYS A 100 -30.08 -20.85 -35.49
C CYS A 100 -28.71 -21.44 -35.11
N LEU A 101 -28.04 -20.99 -34.06
CA LEU A 101 -26.78 -21.59 -33.63
C LEU A 101 -27.01 -22.60 -32.51
N ASN A 102 -26.40 -23.80 -32.66
CA ASN A 102 -26.31 -24.77 -31.58
C ASN A 102 -25.78 -24.09 -30.28
N ASP A 103 -26.37 -24.44 -29.15
CA ASP A 103 -26.00 -23.87 -27.83
C ASP A 103 -24.51 -23.95 -27.56
N TYR A 104 -23.83 -24.99 -27.96
CA TYR A 104 -22.38 -25.15 -27.86
C TYR A 104 -21.59 -24.06 -28.62
N VAL A 105 -22.04 -23.67 -29.82
CA VAL A 105 -21.37 -22.63 -30.62
C VAL A 105 -21.60 -21.25 -29.99
N ARG A 106 -22.81 -21.00 -29.50
CA ARG A 106 -23.16 -19.76 -28.78
C ARG A 106 -22.33 -19.60 -27.52
N ASP A 107 -22.20 -20.67 -26.72
CA ASP A 107 -21.45 -20.61 -25.45
C ASP A 107 -19.94 -20.43 -25.70
N ASN A 108 -19.38 -21.04 -26.74
CA ASN A 108 -18.00 -20.80 -27.15
C ASN A 108 -17.79 -19.37 -27.64
N LEU A 109 -18.73 -18.78 -28.38
CA LEU A 109 -18.62 -17.37 -28.81
C LEU A 109 -18.72 -16.41 -27.62
N ASN A 110 -19.59 -16.67 -26.67
CA ASN A 110 -19.68 -15.91 -25.42
C ASN A 110 -18.37 -15.97 -24.62
N ALA A 111 -17.79 -17.17 -24.47
CA ALA A 111 -16.51 -17.37 -23.79
C ALA A 111 -15.36 -16.64 -24.51
N MET A 112 -15.31 -16.66 -25.85
CA MET A 112 -14.35 -15.90 -26.65
C MET A 112 -14.47 -14.39 -26.40
N HIS A 113 -15.71 -13.87 -26.41
CA HIS A 113 -15.97 -12.45 -26.20
C HIS A 113 -15.57 -12.01 -24.78
N ALA A 114 -15.96 -12.80 -23.77
CA ALA A 114 -15.58 -12.57 -22.38
C ALA A 114 -14.05 -12.57 -22.21
N ALA A 115 -13.34 -13.55 -22.76
CA ALA A 115 -11.90 -13.64 -22.69
C ALA A 115 -11.19 -12.41 -23.28
N ARG A 116 -11.66 -11.91 -24.42
CA ARG A 116 -11.09 -10.72 -25.07
C ARG A 116 -11.35 -9.45 -24.27
N LYS A 117 -12.58 -9.28 -23.79
CA LYS A 117 -12.99 -8.13 -22.96
C LYS A 117 -12.15 -8.08 -21.68
N GLU A 118 -12.10 -9.21 -20.94
CA GLU A 118 -11.36 -9.30 -19.69
C GLU A 118 -9.86 -9.07 -19.86
N PHE A 119 -9.29 -9.59 -20.97
CA PHE A 119 -7.88 -9.33 -21.27
C PHE A 119 -7.59 -7.84 -21.49
N ILE A 120 -8.43 -7.12 -22.26
CA ILE A 120 -8.28 -5.69 -22.50
C ILE A 120 -8.42 -4.89 -21.19
N GLU A 121 -9.42 -5.21 -20.38
CA GLU A 121 -9.66 -4.55 -19.08
C GLU A 121 -8.49 -4.80 -18.11
N GLN A 122 -8.00 -6.03 -18.05
CA GLN A 122 -6.87 -6.39 -17.20
C GLN A 122 -5.56 -5.74 -17.65
N GLU A 123 -5.25 -5.74 -18.95
CA GLU A 123 -4.04 -5.09 -19.48
C GLU A 123 -4.07 -3.58 -19.22
N SER A 124 -5.23 -2.93 -19.39
CA SER A 124 -5.41 -1.51 -19.06
C SER A 124 -5.21 -1.24 -17.57
N SER A 125 -5.81 -2.07 -16.71
CA SER A 125 -5.66 -1.99 -15.25
C SER A 125 -4.22 -2.22 -14.81
N GLU A 126 -3.53 -3.21 -15.39
CA GLU A 126 -2.11 -3.50 -15.10
C GLU A 126 -1.18 -2.37 -15.55
N ARG A 127 -1.46 -1.72 -16.69
CA ARG A 127 -0.71 -0.54 -17.13
C ARG A 127 -0.85 0.61 -16.13
N LEU A 128 -2.07 0.86 -15.64
CA LEU A 128 -2.33 1.85 -14.58
C LEU A 128 -1.63 1.49 -13.27
N ARG A 129 -1.74 0.24 -12.83
CA ARG A 129 -1.08 -0.25 -11.61
C ARG A 129 0.45 -0.12 -11.70
N ARG A 130 1.04 -0.42 -12.86
CA ARG A 130 2.49 -0.24 -13.10
C ARG A 130 2.89 1.22 -13.06
N ALA A 131 2.08 2.11 -13.63
CA ALA A 131 2.32 3.54 -13.58
C ALA A 131 2.33 4.06 -12.12
N LEU A 132 1.39 3.58 -11.30
CA LEU A 132 1.26 3.95 -9.89
C LEU A 132 2.33 3.31 -8.98
N ASN A 133 2.81 2.09 -9.32
CA ASN A 133 3.69 1.28 -8.46
C ASN A 133 5.15 1.20 -8.93
N LYS A 134 5.65 2.10 -9.80
CA LYS A 134 7.04 2.04 -10.31
C LYS A 134 8.09 1.93 -9.19
N LYS A 135 8.44 0.70 -8.82
CA LYS A 135 9.55 0.38 -7.90
C LYS A 135 10.71 -0.20 -8.72
N SER A 136 11.71 0.61 -9.08
CA SER A 136 12.94 0.08 -9.69
C SER A 136 13.91 -0.42 -8.62
N ARG A 137 14.47 -1.62 -8.82
CA ARG A 137 15.56 -2.13 -7.98
C ARG A 137 16.88 -1.52 -8.47
N THR A 138 17.73 -1.12 -7.51
CA THR A 138 19.10 -0.70 -7.82
C THR A 138 19.89 -1.90 -8.32
N TYR A 139 20.31 -1.86 -9.57
CA TYR A 139 21.24 -2.83 -10.13
C TYR A 139 22.61 -2.66 -9.43
N SER A 140 23.21 -3.75 -8.99
CA SER A 140 24.61 -3.72 -8.52
C SER A 140 25.49 -3.49 -9.73
N ASN A 141 26.15 -2.36 -9.84
CA ASN A 141 27.11 -2.03 -10.89
C ASN A 141 28.45 -2.80 -10.74
N HIS A 142 28.54 -3.71 -9.77
CA HIS A 142 29.76 -4.47 -9.54
C HIS A 142 29.87 -5.66 -10.50
N VAL A 143 30.91 -5.67 -11.30
CA VAL A 143 31.22 -6.80 -12.19
C VAL A 143 31.99 -7.82 -11.37
N TYR A 144 31.37 -8.97 -11.12
CA TYR A 144 32.00 -10.09 -10.41
C TYR A 144 32.82 -10.92 -11.36
N CYS A 145 34.13 -11.11 -11.04
CA CYS A 145 35.07 -11.88 -11.79
C CYS A 145 35.29 -13.25 -11.15
N GLN A 146 35.76 -14.22 -11.95
CA GLN A 146 36.15 -15.54 -11.45
C GLN A 146 37.28 -15.42 -10.40
N GLY A 147 37.08 -16.05 -9.24
CA GLY A 147 37.99 -15.96 -8.10
C GLY A 147 37.59 -14.97 -7.02
N ASP A 148 36.65 -14.04 -7.31
CA ASP A 148 36.17 -13.08 -6.31
C ASP A 148 35.55 -13.79 -5.12
N ARG A 149 35.79 -13.24 -3.92
CA ARG A 149 35.13 -13.68 -2.69
C ARG A 149 33.94 -12.78 -2.40
N VAL A 150 32.77 -13.42 -2.17
CA VAL A 150 31.50 -12.71 -2.05
C VAL A 150 30.66 -13.27 -0.90
N TYR A 151 29.85 -12.39 -0.33
CA TYR A 151 28.71 -12.77 0.50
C TYR A 151 27.45 -12.79 -0.36
N TYR A 152 26.48 -13.68 -0.03
CA TYR A 152 25.22 -13.78 -0.76
C TYR A 152 24.04 -14.04 0.20
N TRP A 153 22.83 -13.67 -0.21
CA TRP A 153 21.59 -13.84 0.57
C TRP A 153 20.64 -14.83 -0.09
N ARG A 154 19.93 -15.59 0.76
CA ARG A 154 18.79 -16.45 0.39
C ARG A 154 17.48 -15.88 0.93
N ASN A 155 16.34 -16.23 0.28
CA ASN A 155 15.02 -15.71 0.64
C ASN A 155 14.53 -16.11 2.04
N ASP A 156 14.96 -17.26 2.50
CA ASP A 156 14.52 -17.92 3.72
C ASP A 156 15.33 -17.55 4.96
N GLN A 157 16.37 -16.75 4.82
CA GLN A 157 17.27 -16.41 5.93
C GLN A 157 17.64 -14.92 5.90
N LEU A 158 17.49 -14.27 7.05
CA LEU A 158 17.87 -12.86 7.24
C LEU A 158 19.38 -12.61 7.22
N ASN A 159 20.18 -13.66 7.37
CA ASN A 159 21.64 -13.58 7.44
C ASN A 159 22.29 -13.82 6.07
N CYS A 160 23.38 -13.10 5.80
CA CYS A 160 24.19 -13.35 4.61
C CYS A 160 25.04 -14.62 4.80
N HIS A 161 25.23 -15.33 3.70
CA HIS A 161 26.08 -16.53 3.61
C HIS A 161 27.41 -16.19 2.94
N GLY A 162 28.48 -16.86 3.35
CA GLY A 162 29.80 -16.68 2.74
C GLY A 162 30.92 -16.62 3.76
N PRO A 163 32.14 -16.30 3.34
CA PRO A 163 32.49 -15.94 1.97
C PRO A 163 32.50 -17.14 1.00
N ALA A 164 31.85 -16.96 -0.13
CA ALA A 164 31.85 -17.91 -1.26
C ALA A 164 32.77 -17.42 -2.37
N THR A 165 33.28 -18.33 -3.22
CA THR A 165 34.15 -17.98 -4.35
C THR A 165 33.36 -17.99 -5.65
N VAL A 166 33.47 -16.95 -6.45
CA VAL A 166 32.91 -16.88 -7.80
C VAL A 166 33.67 -17.83 -8.72
N ILE A 167 32.95 -18.73 -9.37
CA ILE A 167 33.57 -19.73 -10.32
C ILE A 167 33.36 -19.30 -11.75
N GLY A 168 32.24 -18.66 -12.05
CA GLY A 168 31.92 -18.25 -13.41
C GLY A 168 30.54 -17.62 -13.49
N ARG A 169 30.14 -17.31 -14.72
CA ARG A 169 28.88 -16.70 -15.03
C ARG A 169 28.07 -17.57 -15.99
N ASP A 170 26.79 -17.74 -15.74
CA ASP A 170 25.83 -18.43 -16.58
C ASP A 170 24.67 -17.48 -16.88
N GLY A 171 24.74 -16.78 -18.01
CA GLY A 171 23.80 -15.71 -18.36
C GLY A 171 23.85 -14.55 -17.39
N GLN A 172 22.72 -14.23 -16.75
CA GLN A 172 22.64 -13.18 -15.73
C GLN A 172 22.96 -13.68 -14.30
N GLN A 173 23.29 -14.95 -14.14
CA GLN A 173 23.56 -15.57 -12.85
C GLN A 173 25.04 -15.83 -12.64
N ILE A 174 25.48 -15.77 -11.39
CA ILE A 174 26.85 -16.05 -10.96
C ILE A 174 26.86 -17.42 -10.28
N LEU A 175 27.80 -18.28 -10.71
CA LEU A 175 28.05 -19.58 -10.10
C LEU A 175 29.04 -19.39 -8.95
N LEU A 176 28.65 -19.76 -7.75
CA LEU A 176 29.45 -19.66 -6.51
C LEU A 176 29.80 -21.03 -5.99
N LYS A 177 31.00 -21.17 -5.39
CA LYS A 177 31.43 -22.33 -4.60
C LYS A 177 31.46 -21.93 -3.13
N HIS A 178 30.62 -22.58 -2.30
CA HIS A 178 30.57 -22.37 -0.85
C HIS A 178 30.47 -23.70 -0.11
N GLY A 179 31.45 -24.01 0.76
CA GLY A 179 31.46 -25.24 1.57
C GLY A 179 31.32 -26.54 0.78
N GLY A 180 31.94 -26.63 -0.41
CA GLY A 180 31.85 -27.80 -1.26
C GLY A 180 30.61 -27.86 -2.17
N MET A 181 29.62 -26.95 -2.00
CA MET A 181 28.44 -26.86 -2.87
C MET A 181 28.62 -25.81 -3.97
N TYR A 182 27.97 -26.04 -5.10
CA TYR A 182 27.86 -25.08 -6.18
C TYR A 182 26.49 -24.45 -6.19
N ILE A 183 26.44 -23.13 -6.17
CA ILE A 183 25.18 -22.35 -5.98
C ILE A 183 25.11 -21.30 -7.08
N ARG A 184 23.95 -21.17 -7.71
CA ARG A 184 23.64 -20.08 -8.64
C ARG A 184 22.97 -18.95 -7.88
N VAL A 185 23.49 -17.72 -7.99
CA VAL A 185 22.98 -16.53 -7.30
C VAL A 185 22.93 -15.36 -8.28
N HIS A 186 21.88 -14.57 -8.22
CA HIS A 186 21.77 -13.37 -9.02
C HIS A 186 22.65 -12.24 -8.44
N PRO A 187 23.34 -11.41 -9.25
CA PRO A 187 24.24 -10.35 -8.76
C PRO A 187 23.61 -9.38 -7.76
N CYS A 188 22.32 -9.11 -7.84
CA CYS A 188 21.62 -8.21 -6.89
C CYS A 188 21.53 -8.78 -5.45
N ARG A 189 21.84 -10.07 -5.27
CA ARG A 189 21.90 -10.76 -3.98
C ARG A 189 23.32 -11.07 -3.53
N MET A 190 24.29 -10.36 -4.05
CA MET A 190 25.69 -10.56 -3.75
C MET A 190 26.34 -9.27 -3.31
N GLN A 191 27.34 -9.38 -2.45
CA GLN A 191 28.20 -8.29 -2.02
C GLN A 191 29.65 -8.74 -2.00
N PRO A 192 30.62 -7.93 -2.49
CA PRO A 192 32.03 -8.27 -2.42
C PRO A 192 32.50 -8.45 -0.98
N CYS A 193 33.34 -9.44 -0.73
CA CYS A 193 34.02 -9.59 0.55
C CYS A 193 35.23 -8.64 0.57
N ILE A 194 35.10 -7.49 1.25
CA ILE A 194 36.20 -6.55 1.47
C ILE A 194 37.03 -7.12 2.62
N THR A 195 38.15 -7.79 2.32
CA THR A 195 39.17 -8.07 3.32
C THR A 195 40.04 -6.83 3.45
N GLU A 196 40.10 -6.24 4.63
CA GLU A 196 41.13 -5.25 4.97
C GLU A 196 42.50 -5.89 4.81
N THR A 197 43.19 -5.63 3.70
CA THR A 197 44.60 -5.91 3.58
C THR A 197 45.38 -4.83 4.34
N THR A 198 46.02 -5.26 5.42
CA THR A 198 47.05 -4.51 6.15
C THR A 198 48.01 -3.84 5.19
N SER A 199 48.15 -2.56 5.37
CA SER A 199 49.08 -1.67 4.70
C SER A 199 50.52 -2.16 4.81
N THR A 200 51.15 -2.40 3.66
CA THR A 200 52.61 -2.19 3.52
C THR A 200 52.81 -1.23 2.36
N SER A 201 53.46 -0.16 2.74
CA SER A 201 53.87 0.97 1.94
C SER A 201 54.85 0.58 0.82
N SER A 202 54.57 1.03 -0.38
CA SER A 202 55.68 1.51 -1.25
C SER A 202 55.14 2.56 -2.23
N SER A 203 55.74 3.72 -2.10
CA SER A 203 55.71 4.87 -2.96
C SER A 203 56.15 4.57 -4.39
N TYR A 204 55.46 5.08 -5.40
CA TYR A 204 56.09 5.70 -6.55
C TYR A 204 55.20 6.75 -7.21
N GLU A 205 55.87 7.78 -7.65
CA GLU A 205 55.43 9.10 -8.05
C GLU A 205 54.74 9.20 -9.41
N GLN A 206 54.04 10.29 -9.51
CA GLN A 206 53.52 11.06 -10.67
C GLN A 206 54.27 10.93 -11.99
N SER A 207 53.57 10.87 -13.11
CA SER A 207 53.83 11.83 -14.19
C SER A 207 52.61 11.99 -15.12
N SER A 208 52.26 13.23 -15.24
CA SER A 208 51.40 13.85 -16.26
C SER A 208 52.03 13.75 -17.64
N GLN A 209 51.24 13.51 -18.68
CA GLN A 209 51.31 14.34 -19.89
C GLN A 209 50.20 14.01 -20.90
N SER A 210 49.59 15.10 -21.34
CA SER A 210 48.77 15.32 -22.50
C SER A 210 49.39 14.86 -23.80
N ASN A 211 48.59 14.37 -24.76
CA ASN A 211 48.57 14.97 -26.12
C ASN A 211 47.45 14.44 -27.02
N ASN A 212 46.93 15.42 -27.75
CA ASN A 212 46.06 15.31 -28.91
C ASN A 212 46.68 14.51 -30.05
N ASN A 213 45.87 13.79 -30.87
CA ASN A 213 45.69 14.11 -32.28
C ASN A 213 44.86 13.04 -33.03
N THR A 214 43.83 13.54 -33.65
CA THR A 214 43.32 13.34 -35.02
C THR A 214 43.71 12.08 -35.81
N SER A 215 42.71 11.44 -36.36
CA SER A 215 42.34 11.26 -37.76
C SER A 215 41.96 9.85 -38.20
N SER A 216 40.86 9.83 -38.91
CA SER A 216 40.52 9.08 -40.15
C SER A 216 40.04 7.63 -40.09
N VAL A 217 38.73 7.52 -40.35
CA VAL A 217 38.07 6.71 -41.42
C VAL A 217 38.50 5.28 -41.63
N SER A 218 37.65 4.31 -41.29
CA SER A 218 37.20 3.31 -42.26
C SER A 218 35.95 2.56 -41.75
N SER A 219 35.03 2.40 -42.64
CA SER A 219 33.80 1.63 -42.60
C SER A 219 34.01 0.14 -42.30
N SER A 220 33.16 -0.40 -41.40
CA SER A 220 32.66 -1.77 -41.57
C SER A 220 31.34 -1.89 -40.81
N GLU A 221 30.35 -2.32 -41.55
CA GLU A 221 29.02 -2.72 -41.11
C GLU A 221 29.16 -3.88 -40.15
N ASP A 222 28.63 -3.75 -38.96
CA ASP A 222 28.26 -4.92 -38.17
C ASP A 222 26.95 -4.63 -37.45
N ASN A 223 25.99 -5.50 -37.70
CA ASN A 223 24.68 -5.59 -37.13
C ASN A 223 24.74 -5.81 -35.61
N ASP A 224 24.55 -4.77 -34.84
CA ASP A 224 24.19 -4.91 -33.43
C ASP A 224 22.70 -4.85 -33.26
N ASN A 225 22.12 -6.02 -33.13
CA ASN A 225 20.83 -6.22 -32.51
C ASN A 225 20.93 -5.79 -31.03
N ASP A 226 20.77 -4.50 -30.76
CA ASP A 226 20.46 -4.00 -29.44
C ASP A 226 19.06 -4.46 -29.07
N TYR A 227 19.01 -5.64 -28.47
CA TYR A 227 17.90 -6.04 -27.62
C TYR A 227 17.87 -5.08 -26.43
N VAL A 228 17.07 -4.04 -26.54
CA VAL A 228 16.63 -3.25 -25.38
C VAL A 228 15.81 -4.20 -24.52
N THR A 229 16.46 -4.75 -23.51
CA THR A 229 15.77 -5.44 -22.43
C THR A 229 14.88 -4.42 -21.74
N ALA A 230 13.59 -4.58 -21.93
CA ALA A 230 12.61 -3.90 -21.12
C ALA A 230 12.95 -4.20 -19.65
N ASP A 231 13.17 -3.15 -18.87
CA ASP A 231 13.33 -3.24 -17.42
C ASP A 231 12.12 -3.97 -16.85
N GLU A 232 12.31 -5.21 -16.50
CA GLU A 232 11.29 -6.04 -15.89
C GLU A 232 11.10 -5.56 -14.47
N ASP A 233 9.96 -4.90 -14.23
CA ASP A 233 9.46 -4.64 -12.90
C ASP A 233 9.09 -5.97 -12.25
N ASP A 234 10.04 -6.60 -11.58
CA ASP A 234 9.79 -7.70 -10.69
C ASP A 234 8.95 -7.20 -9.50
N ASN A 235 7.66 -7.37 -9.63
CA ASN A 235 6.80 -7.46 -8.47
C ASN A 235 7.05 -8.80 -7.78
N ASP A 236 8.13 -8.92 -7.04
CA ASP A 236 8.11 -9.77 -5.88
C ASP A 236 7.15 -9.10 -4.90
N ASP A 237 5.95 -9.59 -4.93
CA ASP A 237 5.11 -9.55 -3.76
C ASP A 237 5.93 -10.14 -2.60
N ASN A 238 6.57 -9.28 -1.84
CA ASN A 238 6.80 -9.54 -0.45
C ASN A 238 5.45 -9.64 0.24
N ASP A 239 4.66 -10.62 -0.16
CA ASP A 239 3.54 -11.19 0.57
C ASP A 239 4.05 -11.97 1.78
N ARG A 240 4.95 -11.37 2.53
CA ARG A 240 5.31 -11.85 3.85
C ARG A 240 5.49 -10.72 4.83
N GLN A 241 4.57 -9.80 4.82
CA GLN A 241 4.27 -8.94 5.97
C GLN A 241 3.17 -7.93 5.62
N SER A 242 2.13 -8.35 4.97
CA SER A 242 0.83 -7.95 5.42
C SER A 242 0.42 -8.97 6.48
N SER A 243 1.21 -9.06 7.56
CA SER A 243 0.60 -9.27 8.84
C SER A 243 -0.53 -8.28 8.91
N ASN A 244 -1.72 -8.80 9.01
CA ASN A 244 -2.94 -8.18 9.43
C ASN A 244 -2.72 -7.04 10.45
N HIS A 245 -2.20 -5.93 10.02
CA HIS A 245 -2.61 -4.66 10.51
C HIS A 245 -3.85 -4.31 9.67
N SER A 246 -4.95 -4.99 9.98
CA SER A 246 -6.17 -4.23 10.10
C SER A 246 -5.76 -3.09 11.03
N ALA A 247 -5.42 -1.95 10.44
CA ALA A 247 -5.31 -0.71 11.16
C ALA A 247 -6.70 -0.48 11.71
N GLU A 248 -6.94 -1.01 12.90
CA GLU A 248 -8.00 -0.46 13.71
C GLU A 248 -7.59 0.97 13.95
N SER A 249 -8.19 1.88 13.20
CA SER A 249 -8.19 3.30 13.48
C SER A 249 -8.93 3.48 14.78
N GLU A 250 -8.22 3.27 15.88
CA GLU A 250 -8.76 3.54 17.20
C GLU A 250 -8.60 5.02 17.48
N SER A 251 -9.74 5.69 17.45
CA SER A 251 -9.92 7.02 17.95
C SER A 251 -9.71 7.02 19.46
N SER A 252 -8.63 7.59 19.92
CA SER A 252 -8.49 8.00 21.31
C SER A 252 -8.98 9.45 21.46
N SER A 253 -10.17 9.62 22.01
CA SER A 253 -10.61 10.91 22.54
C SER A 253 -9.84 11.18 23.85
N THR A 254 -9.02 12.21 23.87
CA THR A 254 -8.39 12.74 25.08
C THR A 254 -9.05 14.06 25.45
N GLU A 255 -9.73 14.05 26.57
CA GLU A 255 -10.07 15.31 27.26
C GLU A 255 -8.82 15.91 27.88
N VAL A 256 -8.63 17.20 27.63
CA VAL A 256 -7.55 18.01 28.16
C VAL A 256 -7.90 18.44 29.58
N ALA A 257 -7.13 17.96 30.55
CA ALA A 257 -7.05 18.60 31.86
C ALA A 257 -5.74 19.36 31.96
N ASN A 258 -5.85 20.68 31.97
CA ASN A 258 -4.76 21.61 32.32
C ASN A 258 -4.32 21.39 33.77
N LEU A 259 -3.03 21.21 33.99
CA LEU A 259 -2.39 21.62 35.24
C LEU A 259 -0.94 22.04 34.97
N ASN A 260 -0.70 23.29 35.34
CA ASN A 260 0.58 23.97 35.30
C ASN A 260 1.55 23.46 36.40
N ASN A 261 2.85 23.65 36.07
CA ASN A 261 4.01 23.89 36.96
C ASN A 261 4.68 22.70 37.63
N THR A 262 5.90 22.47 37.32
CA THR A 262 7.16 22.95 37.93
C THR A 262 8.34 22.08 37.51
N THR A 263 9.37 22.74 37.14
CA THR A 263 10.73 22.22 36.91
C THR A 263 11.27 21.50 38.15
N SER A 264 11.64 20.21 38.00
CA SER A 264 12.73 19.62 38.75
C SER A 264 13.34 18.45 37.97
N THR A 265 14.62 18.56 37.71
CA THR A 265 15.51 17.52 37.21
C THR A 265 15.42 16.30 38.13
N SER A 266 14.76 15.24 37.70
CA SER A 266 14.74 13.96 38.42
C SER A 266 15.82 13.03 37.84
N GLU A 267 16.86 12.79 38.62
CA GLU A 267 17.72 11.62 38.49
C GLU A 267 16.88 10.34 38.42
N ASP A 268 17.30 9.41 37.57
CA ASP A 268 16.62 8.12 37.36
C ASP A 268 16.48 7.33 38.67
N ASN A 269 15.28 7.27 39.25
CA ASN A 269 14.96 6.54 40.48
C ASN A 269 14.84 5.01 40.23
N TRP A 270 15.93 4.38 39.82
CA TRP A 270 16.00 2.92 39.73
C TRP A 270 16.28 2.29 41.10
N ILE A 271 15.45 1.31 41.51
CA ILE A 271 15.63 0.53 42.72
C ILE A 271 16.45 -0.73 42.39
N ASN A 272 17.65 -0.84 42.95
CA ASN A 272 18.46 -2.05 42.85
C ASN A 272 17.92 -3.13 43.80
N VAL A 273 17.70 -4.35 43.31
CA VAL A 273 17.23 -5.46 44.13
C VAL A 273 18.39 -6.12 44.83
N LEU A 274 18.67 -5.67 46.06
CA LEU A 274 19.72 -6.20 46.94
C LEU A 274 19.14 -7.11 48.02
N SER A 275 17.86 -6.93 48.37
CA SER A 275 17.17 -7.69 49.40
C SER A 275 15.73 -8.00 49.01
N SER A 276 15.07 -8.90 49.77
CA SER A 276 13.65 -9.22 49.55
C SER A 276 12.69 -8.06 49.83
N LYS A 277 13.15 -6.98 50.47
CA LYS A 277 12.38 -5.74 50.69
C LYS A 277 12.33 -4.85 49.48
N ASP A 278 13.29 -5.00 48.57
CA ASP A 278 13.46 -4.21 47.38
C ASP A 278 12.69 -4.79 46.18
N LEU A 279 11.92 -5.84 46.38
CA LEU A 279 11.15 -6.50 45.31
C LEU A 279 9.87 -5.73 44.97
N PRO A 280 9.47 -5.66 43.69
CA PRO A 280 8.22 -5.01 43.28
C PRO A 280 7.00 -5.76 43.81
N LYS A 281 5.88 -5.07 44.00
CA LYS A 281 4.63 -5.68 44.47
C LYS A 281 3.98 -6.52 43.37
N VAL A 282 3.37 -7.66 43.78
CA VAL A 282 2.52 -8.43 42.82
C VAL A 282 1.38 -7.54 42.31
N ASN A 283 1.04 -7.66 41.03
CA ASN A 283 0.12 -6.83 40.29
C ASN A 283 0.59 -5.39 40.02
N SER A 284 1.83 -5.02 40.37
CA SER A 284 2.39 -3.74 39.91
C SER A 284 2.95 -3.84 38.50
N THR A 285 2.83 -2.75 37.74
CA THR A 285 3.53 -2.57 36.44
C THR A 285 4.81 -1.82 36.71
N VAL A 286 5.94 -2.38 36.29
CA VAL A 286 7.27 -1.85 36.58
C VAL A 286 8.16 -1.96 35.34
N ASP A 287 9.08 -1.02 35.20
CA ASP A 287 10.17 -1.16 34.24
C ASP A 287 11.32 -1.91 34.93
N CYS A 288 11.77 -3.01 34.34
CA CYS A 288 12.83 -3.86 34.87
C CYS A 288 14.04 -3.90 33.94
N MET A 289 15.23 -4.00 34.54
CA MET A 289 16.47 -4.37 33.87
C MET A 289 17.05 -5.58 34.58
N PHE A 290 17.11 -6.71 33.86
CA PHE A 290 17.68 -7.95 34.38
C PHE A 290 19.14 -8.09 33.91
N PRO A 291 20.03 -8.77 34.73
CA PRO A 291 21.43 -8.93 34.36
C PRO A 291 21.68 -9.63 33.02
N ASP A 292 20.75 -10.50 32.61
CA ASP A 292 20.85 -11.30 31.41
C ASP A 292 20.24 -10.61 30.15
N PHE A 293 19.70 -9.38 30.29
CA PHE A 293 19.07 -8.63 29.22
C PHE A 293 19.62 -7.20 29.19
N ASP A 294 20.24 -6.81 28.10
CA ASP A 294 20.78 -5.45 27.88
C ASP A 294 19.67 -4.40 27.64
N THR A 295 18.41 -4.79 27.67
CA THR A 295 17.27 -3.92 27.37
C THR A 295 16.34 -3.78 28.57
N LYS A 296 15.77 -2.57 28.70
CA LYS A 296 14.72 -2.27 29.66
C LYS A 296 13.42 -2.94 29.23
N ILE A 297 12.86 -3.76 30.12
CA ILE A 297 11.62 -4.49 29.89
C ILE A 297 10.52 -3.90 30.77
N ARG A 298 9.40 -3.47 30.17
CA ARG A 298 8.20 -3.10 30.93
C ARG A 298 7.36 -4.34 31.17
N CYS A 299 7.19 -4.73 32.43
CA CYS A 299 6.50 -5.95 32.79
C CYS A 299 5.49 -5.74 33.91
N LYS A 300 4.44 -6.57 33.91
CA LYS A 300 3.48 -6.69 34.98
C LYS A 300 3.82 -7.92 35.83
N ILE A 301 3.97 -7.73 37.11
CA ILE A 301 4.27 -8.82 38.06
C ILE A 301 2.99 -9.61 38.31
N LEU A 302 2.93 -10.86 37.86
CA LEU A 302 1.75 -11.73 37.99
C LEU A 302 1.71 -12.50 39.27
N SER A 303 2.82 -13.14 39.64
CA SER A 303 2.94 -13.93 40.87
C SER A 303 4.41 -14.11 41.26
N LYS A 304 4.65 -14.58 42.47
CA LYS A 304 5.98 -14.92 42.95
C LYS A 304 6.00 -16.35 43.51
N ALA A 305 7.06 -17.09 43.23
CA ALA A 305 7.25 -18.45 43.69
C ALA A 305 7.86 -18.55 45.11
N GLY A 306 8.24 -17.40 45.73
CA GLY A 306 8.84 -17.36 47.07
C GLY A 306 9.11 -15.93 47.55
N LYS A 307 9.64 -15.81 48.78
CA LYS A 307 9.95 -14.48 49.39
C LYS A 307 11.41 -14.05 49.15
N SER A 308 12.23 -14.86 48.49
CA SER A 308 13.63 -14.57 48.24
C SER A 308 13.83 -13.83 46.93
N THR A 309 14.89 -13.04 46.80
CA THR A 309 15.35 -12.40 45.55
C THR A 309 15.75 -13.42 44.48
N THR A 310 16.08 -14.64 44.89
CA THR A 310 16.45 -15.76 44.01
C THR A 310 15.24 -16.60 43.59
N ALA A 311 14.05 -16.36 44.15
CA ALA A 311 12.84 -17.07 43.75
C ALA A 311 12.40 -16.61 42.35
N ASN A 312 11.86 -17.55 41.57
CA ASN A 312 11.32 -17.24 40.26
C ASN A 312 10.04 -16.40 40.37
N TRP A 313 9.95 -15.39 39.57
CA TRP A 313 8.82 -14.49 39.47
C TRP A 313 8.18 -14.62 38.11
N HIS A 314 6.86 -14.76 38.08
CA HIS A 314 6.09 -14.74 36.86
C HIS A 314 5.76 -13.32 36.53
N PHE A 315 6.14 -12.86 35.37
CA PHE A 315 5.77 -11.55 34.85
C PHE A 315 5.38 -11.63 33.37
N MET A 316 4.61 -10.66 32.91
CA MET A 316 4.22 -10.49 31.53
C MET A 316 4.98 -9.31 30.97
N ASN A 317 5.68 -9.49 29.85
CA ASN A 317 6.27 -8.40 29.09
C ASN A 317 5.15 -7.64 28.37
N ILE A 318 5.11 -6.30 28.53
CA ILE A 318 4.05 -5.46 27.95
C ILE A 318 4.46 -4.94 26.56
N LYS A 319 5.72 -5.09 26.14
CA LYS A 319 6.25 -4.46 24.92
C LYS A 319 6.73 -5.39 23.81
N GLU A 320 6.84 -6.68 24.04
CA GLU A 320 7.30 -7.62 23.02
C GLU A 320 6.20 -8.62 22.66
N ASP A 321 6.09 -8.92 21.35
CA ASP A 321 5.24 -9.97 20.77
C ASP A 321 5.76 -11.40 21.12
N ASP A 322 6.19 -11.61 22.35
CA ASP A 322 6.69 -12.91 22.81
C ASP A 322 5.51 -13.85 23.11
N GLU A 323 5.46 -14.96 22.38
CA GLU A 323 4.41 -15.99 22.43
C GLU A 323 4.34 -16.76 23.78
N ASP A 324 5.19 -16.45 24.76
CA ASP A 324 5.27 -17.17 26.04
C ASP A 324 4.75 -16.30 27.20
N PRO A 325 3.49 -16.50 27.61
CA PRO A 325 2.93 -15.80 28.76
C PRO A 325 3.49 -16.42 30.04
N GLY A 326 4.49 -15.78 30.66
CA GLY A 326 4.99 -16.15 31.94
C GLY A 326 6.45 -16.57 31.96
N LYS A 327 7.32 -15.76 31.31
CA LYS A 327 8.77 -15.89 31.57
C LYS A 327 9.00 -15.81 33.08
N CYS A 328 9.59 -16.86 33.65
CA CYS A 328 10.03 -16.89 35.03
C CYS A 328 11.48 -16.43 35.09
N CYS A 329 11.75 -15.28 35.71
CA CYS A 329 13.11 -14.81 35.97
C CYS A 329 13.32 -14.50 37.44
N SER A 330 14.55 -14.65 37.89
CA SER A 330 14.97 -14.23 39.21
C SER A 330 15.25 -12.74 39.24
N PHE A 331 14.78 -12.00 40.25
CA PHE A 331 15.11 -10.58 40.44
C PHE A 331 16.49 -10.36 41.07
N LYS A 332 17.32 -11.38 41.22
CA LYS A 332 18.68 -11.24 41.76
C LYS A 332 19.50 -10.31 40.86
N HIS A 333 20.00 -9.23 41.42
CA HIS A 333 20.75 -8.17 40.72
C HIS A 333 19.99 -7.39 39.65
N ALA A 334 18.66 -7.53 39.58
CA ALA A 334 17.82 -6.72 38.72
C ALA A 334 17.68 -5.29 39.28
N LYS A 335 17.34 -4.34 38.37
CA LYS A 335 16.91 -2.99 38.73
C LYS A 335 15.47 -2.80 38.25
N TRP A 336 14.66 -2.09 39.03
CA TRP A 336 13.32 -1.73 38.58
C TRP A 336 12.92 -0.32 39.03
N LYS A 337 11.95 0.25 38.37
CA LYS A 337 11.29 1.50 38.79
C LYS A 337 9.79 1.38 38.60
N ALA A 338 9.02 1.99 39.52
CA ALA A 338 7.59 2.10 39.38
C ALA A 338 7.25 2.97 38.15
N THR A 339 6.29 2.53 37.33
CA THR A 339 5.74 3.36 36.28
C THR A 339 4.60 4.18 36.86
N ASN A 340 4.63 5.49 36.69
CA ASN A 340 3.49 6.34 37.04
C ASN A 340 2.36 6.03 36.06
N ASP A 341 1.23 5.56 36.58
CA ASP A 341 0.02 5.18 35.82
C ASP A 341 -0.71 6.37 35.17
N SER A 342 -0.14 7.57 35.19
CA SER A 342 -0.76 8.79 34.64
C SER A 342 -0.60 9.00 33.13
N GLU A 343 -0.02 8.05 32.37
CA GLU A 343 0.17 8.12 30.90
C GLU A 343 -0.56 7.02 30.13
N ALA A 344 -1.67 6.49 30.65
CA ALA A 344 -2.42 5.43 29.98
C ALA A 344 -3.59 5.96 29.15
N THR A 345 -3.29 6.54 27.99
CA THR A 345 -4.20 6.62 26.84
C THR A 345 -3.68 5.74 25.72
N SER A 346 -3.48 4.46 25.98
CA SER A 346 -3.10 3.49 24.97
C SER A 346 -3.96 2.25 25.10
N THR A 347 -4.49 1.79 23.99
CA THR A 347 -5.11 0.48 23.89
C THR A 347 -4.05 -0.56 24.17
N GLU A 348 -4.21 -1.27 25.26
CA GLU A 348 -3.30 -2.35 25.65
C GLU A 348 -3.77 -3.64 25.00
N THR A 349 -2.94 -4.24 24.14
CA THR A 349 -3.24 -5.53 23.53
C THR A 349 -2.49 -6.64 24.27
N PHE A 350 -3.23 -7.68 24.67
CA PHE A 350 -2.73 -8.83 25.41
C PHE A 350 -2.82 -10.06 24.52
N PHE A 351 -1.69 -10.75 24.34
CA PHE A 351 -1.64 -12.04 23.65
C PHE A 351 -1.43 -13.14 24.70
N GLY A 352 -2.42 -14.06 24.87
CA GLY A 352 -2.28 -15.19 25.78
C GLY A 352 -3.58 -15.64 26.44
N GLN A 353 -3.61 -16.89 26.90
CA GLN A 353 -4.84 -17.63 27.26
C GLN A 353 -5.42 -17.39 28.66
N CYS A 354 -4.74 -16.74 29.58
CA CYS A 354 -5.07 -16.84 31.00
C CYS A 354 -5.12 -15.51 31.76
N ASN A 355 -5.93 -14.56 31.29
CA ASN A 355 -6.27 -13.42 32.13
C ASN A 355 -7.77 -13.43 32.43
N PRO A 356 -8.22 -13.72 33.68
CA PRO A 356 -9.63 -13.80 34.06
C PRO A 356 -10.43 -12.54 33.76
N MET A 357 -9.76 -11.38 33.63
CA MET A 357 -10.42 -10.11 33.27
C MET A 357 -11.09 -10.13 31.91
N PHE A 358 -10.72 -11.05 31.02
CA PHE A 358 -11.27 -11.18 29.68
C PHE A 358 -12.25 -12.34 29.52
N ASP A 359 -12.55 -13.11 30.57
CA ASP A 359 -13.38 -14.32 30.42
C ASP A 359 -14.80 -14.01 29.97
N SER A 360 -15.39 -12.93 30.47
CA SER A 360 -16.69 -12.46 29.96
C SER A 360 -16.59 -12.09 28.46
N ALA A 361 -15.59 -11.29 28.07
CA ALA A 361 -15.40 -10.87 26.68
C ALA A 361 -15.10 -12.05 25.73
N LYS A 362 -14.41 -13.09 26.21
CA LYS A 362 -14.19 -14.32 25.44
C LYS A 362 -15.47 -15.12 25.24
N ASN A 363 -16.29 -15.26 26.31
CA ASN A 363 -17.59 -15.92 26.21
C ASN A 363 -18.52 -15.16 25.27
N ASP A 364 -18.56 -13.83 25.35
CA ASP A 364 -19.32 -12.98 24.43
C ASP A 364 -18.91 -13.18 22.98
N GLU A 365 -17.60 -13.34 22.72
CA GLU A 365 -17.08 -13.58 21.38
C GLU A 365 -17.48 -14.97 20.85
N ILE A 366 -17.41 -16.03 21.67
CA ILE A 366 -17.87 -17.38 21.29
C ILE A 366 -19.39 -17.37 20.98
N GLN A 367 -20.17 -16.67 21.82
CA GLN A 367 -21.62 -16.51 21.58
C GLN A 367 -21.90 -15.79 20.25
N LYS A 368 -21.11 -14.78 19.87
CA LYS A 368 -21.24 -14.13 18.54
C LYS A 368 -20.99 -15.11 17.40
N TRP A 369 -19.97 -15.96 17.51
CA TRP A 369 -19.71 -16.98 16.48
C TRP A 369 -20.89 -17.95 16.33
N GLN A 370 -21.55 -18.30 17.43
CA GLN A 370 -22.77 -19.12 17.43
C GLN A 370 -23.97 -18.35 16.84
N LEU A 371 -24.18 -17.09 17.27
CA LEU A 371 -25.27 -16.25 16.79
C LEU A 371 -25.24 -16.03 15.26
N PHE A 372 -24.03 -15.85 14.70
CA PHE A 372 -23.85 -15.70 13.27
C PHE A 372 -23.78 -17.05 12.53
N GLU A 373 -24.02 -18.18 13.21
CA GLU A 373 -23.97 -19.53 12.64
C GLU A 373 -22.70 -19.79 11.82
N THR A 374 -21.56 -19.35 12.34
CA THR A 374 -20.29 -19.39 11.61
C THR A 374 -19.71 -20.78 11.44
N PHE A 375 -20.15 -21.75 12.26
CA PHE A 375 -19.66 -23.12 12.28
C PHE A 375 -20.75 -24.14 12.67
N ILE A 376 -20.45 -25.41 12.47
CA ILE A 376 -21.13 -26.55 13.07
C ILE A 376 -20.12 -27.42 13.81
N GLU A 377 -20.52 -28.02 14.92
CA GLU A 377 -19.67 -28.96 15.65
C GLU A 377 -19.67 -30.31 14.95
N VAL A 378 -18.48 -30.88 14.76
CA VAL A 378 -18.28 -32.19 14.14
C VAL A 378 -17.27 -33.03 14.97
N PRO A 379 -17.40 -34.37 15.00
CA PRO A 379 -16.42 -35.21 15.68
C PRO A 379 -14.99 -35.02 15.14
N ASP A 380 -14.00 -35.10 16.02
CA ASP A 380 -12.58 -35.11 15.60
C ASP A 380 -12.20 -36.53 15.13
N ASN A 381 -12.24 -36.73 13.83
CA ASN A 381 -11.88 -38.00 13.15
C ASN A 381 -10.46 -37.91 12.54
N GLY A 382 -9.60 -37.00 13.05
CA GLY A 382 -8.26 -36.81 12.54
C GLY A 382 -8.15 -35.83 11.36
N GLN A 383 -9.20 -35.02 11.10
CA GLN A 383 -9.16 -33.98 10.09
C GLN A 383 -8.07 -32.95 10.41
N LYS A 384 -7.42 -32.40 9.37
CA LYS A 384 -6.50 -31.28 9.54
C LYS A 384 -7.28 -30.06 10.04
N ALA A 385 -7.08 -29.68 11.28
CA ALA A 385 -7.75 -28.54 11.89
C ALA A 385 -6.74 -27.41 12.20
N ILE A 386 -7.16 -26.18 11.89
CA ILE A 386 -6.43 -24.94 12.16
C ILE A 386 -6.61 -24.59 13.64
N SER A 387 -5.54 -24.18 14.30
CA SER A 387 -5.61 -23.72 15.68
C SER A 387 -6.12 -22.27 15.80
N THR A 388 -6.57 -21.92 17.00
CA THR A 388 -7.05 -20.55 17.29
C THR A 388 -6.14 -19.86 18.31
N ARG A 389 -6.23 -18.52 18.33
CA ARG A 389 -5.63 -17.70 19.39
C ARG A 389 -6.58 -16.57 19.80
N TRP A 390 -6.45 -16.13 21.04
CA TRP A 390 -7.12 -14.95 21.54
C TRP A 390 -6.28 -13.69 21.28
N VAL A 391 -6.94 -12.63 20.85
CA VAL A 391 -6.44 -11.26 20.83
C VAL A 391 -7.33 -10.46 21.77
N CYS A 392 -6.77 -10.11 22.93
CA CYS A 392 -7.48 -9.41 23.99
C CYS A 392 -7.00 -7.96 24.05
N THR A 393 -7.92 -7.02 24.08
CA THR A 393 -7.61 -5.58 24.14
C THR A 393 -8.37 -4.94 25.31
N ARG A 394 -7.71 -4.01 25.98
CA ARG A 394 -8.28 -3.14 27.00
C ARG A 394 -8.41 -1.75 26.40
N LYS A 395 -9.62 -1.22 26.39
CA LYS A 395 -9.94 0.13 25.90
C LYS A 395 -10.54 0.97 27.03
N ILE A 396 -10.23 2.26 27.03
CA ILE A 396 -10.91 3.22 27.89
C ILE A 396 -11.92 3.96 27.02
N LYS A 397 -13.19 3.86 27.36
CA LYS A 397 -14.27 4.54 26.63
C LYS A 397 -15.13 5.31 27.65
N GLY A 398 -15.16 6.65 27.54
CA GLY A 398 -15.91 7.51 28.48
C GLY A 398 -15.53 7.31 29.96
N GLY A 399 -14.24 7.12 30.25
CA GLY A 399 -13.74 6.86 31.61
C GLY A 399 -13.92 5.43 32.10
N ASN A 400 -14.63 4.56 31.37
CA ASN A 400 -14.84 3.16 31.72
C ASN A 400 -13.87 2.26 30.98
N VAL A 401 -13.32 1.26 31.67
CA VAL A 401 -12.46 0.24 31.09
C VAL A 401 -13.31 -0.84 30.43
N VAL A 402 -13.20 -0.98 29.11
CA VAL A 402 -13.88 -2.02 28.35
C VAL A 402 -12.86 -3.08 27.93
N HIS A 403 -13.13 -4.33 28.30
CA HIS A 403 -12.35 -5.50 27.90
C HIS A 403 -12.97 -6.09 26.63
N LYS A 404 -12.17 -6.27 25.56
CA LYS A 404 -12.61 -6.84 24.30
C LYS A 404 -11.72 -8.03 23.96
N ALA A 405 -12.31 -9.16 23.58
CA ALA A 405 -11.61 -10.34 23.11
C ALA A 405 -12.05 -10.68 21.70
N ARG A 406 -11.10 -11.04 20.83
CA ARG A 406 -11.36 -11.59 19.50
C ARG A 406 -10.75 -12.98 19.40
N LEU A 407 -11.51 -13.92 18.89
CA LEU A 407 -11.01 -15.24 18.53
C LEU A 407 -10.52 -15.21 17.10
N VAL A 408 -9.25 -15.56 16.88
CA VAL A 408 -8.59 -15.49 15.58
C VAL A 408 -8.07 -16.86 15.19
N ALA A 409 -8.43 -17.34 14.00
CA ALA A 409 -7.85 -18.54 13.41
C ALA A 409 -6.41 -18.27 12.95
N ARG A 410 -5.51 -19.25 13.14
CA ARG A 410 -4.14 -19.15 12.62
C ARG A 410 -4.10 -19.56 11.14
N GLY A 411 -4.57 -18.69 10.28
CA GLY A 411 -4.72 -18.96 8.84
C GLY A 411 -3.43 -19.34 8.11
N PHE A 412 -2.26 -19.04 8.68
CA PHE A 412 -0.97 -19.50 8.16
C PHE A 412 -0.77 -21.04 8.24
N GLU A 413 -1.57 -21.74 9.05
CA GLU A 413 -1.59 -23.20 9.11
C GLU A 413 -2.35 -23.81 7.92
N GLU A 414 -3.12 -23.02 7.18
CA GLU A 414 -3.82 -23.40 5.96
C GLU A 414 -2.93 -23.24 4.72
N ASN A 415 -3.04 -24.18 3.77
CA ASN A 415 -2.40 -23.99 2.47
C ASN A 415 -3.19 -22.99 1.63
N SER A 416 -2.85 -21.72 1.73
CA SER A 416 -3.57 -20.62 1.08
C SER A 416 -3.03 -20.21 -0.29
N LYS A 417 -2.13 -21.02 -0.90
CA LYS A 417 -1.46 -20.65 -2.18
C LYS A 417 -2.42 -20.54 -3.36
N LEU A 418 -3.51 -21.27 -3.34
CA LEU A 418 -4.52 -21.29 -4.42
C LEU A 418 -5.76 -20.43 -4.09
N LEU A 419 -5.84 -19.83 -2.89
CA LEU A 419 -6.98 -19.03 -2.49
C LEU A 419 -6.88 -17.62 -3.07
N GLN A 420 -7.99 -17.13 -3.61
CA GLN A 420 -8.16 -15.72 -3.93
C GLN A 420 -8.35 -14.95 -2.62
N LYS A 421 -7.56 -13.88 -2.41
CA LYS A 421 -7.51 -13.14 -1.14
C LYS A 421 -7.84 -11.66 -1.30
N ASP A 422 -8.06 -11.20 -2.52
CA ASP A 422 -8.33 -9.82 -2.83
C ASP A 422 -9.61 -9.34 -2.13
N SER A 423 -9.47 -8.29 -1.36
CA SER A 423 -10.56 -7.60 -0.68
C SER A 423 -10.45 -6.11 -1.05
N PRO A 424 -11.20 -5.65 -2.04
CA PRO A 424 -11.14 -4.26 -2.48
C PRO A 424 -11.49 -3.29 -1.34
N THR A 425 -10.69 -2.25 -1.22
CA THR A 425 -10.92 -1.09 -0.35
C THR A 425 -10.78 0.17 -1.16
N CYS A 426 -11.55 1.20 -0.86
CA CYS A 426 -11.53 2.44 -1.64
C CYS A 426 -10.16 3.12 -1.62
N SER A 427 -9.79 3.72 -2.75
CA SER A 427 -8.63 4.60 -2.81
C SER A 427 -8.92 5.92 -2.07
N LYS A 428 -7.87 6.65 -1.69
CA LYS A 428 -8.03 7.98 -1.05
C LYS A 428 -8.69 8.97 -1.98
N GLU A 429 -8.35 8.88 -3.25
CA GLU A 429 -8.92 9.69 -4.32
C GLU A 429 -10.39 9.39 -4.51
N THR A 430 -10.78 8.12 -4.52
CA THR A 430 -12.19 7.68 -4.56
C THR A 430 -12.97 8.19 -3.36
N LEU A 431 -12.42 8.09 -2.15
CA LEU A 431 -13.07 8.63 -0.95
C LEU A 431 -13.33 10.14 -1.09
N ARG A 432 -12.34 10.89 -1.55
CA ARG A 432 -12.48 12.35 -1.73
C ARG A 432 -13.49 12.69 -2.82
N ILE A 433 -13.55 11.91 -3.91
CA ILE A 433 -14.60 12.07 -4.94
C ILE A 433 -15.97 11.76 -4.35
N VAL A 434 -16.13 10.73 -3.54
CA VAL A 434 -17.39 10.42 -2.87
C VAL A 434 -17.85 11.59 -1.99
N LEU A 435 -16.95 12.13 -1.16
CA LEU A 435 -17.25 13.29 -0.32
C LEU A 435 -17.58 14.54 -1.16
N PHE A 436 -16.84 14.76 -2.25
CA PHE A 436 -17.14 15.82 -3.20
C PHE A 436 -18.52 15.67 -3.84
N MET A 437 -18.89 14.46 -4.28
CA MET A 437 -20.19 14.21 -4.88
C MET A 437 -21.33 14.43 -3.87
N ILE A 438 -21.15 13.97 -2.63
CA ILE A 438 -22.12 14.18 -1.56
C ILE A 438 -22.31 15.68 -1.26
N ALA A 439 -21.21 16.44 -1.13
CA ALA A 439 -21.24 17.88 -0.89
C ALA A 439 -21.89 18.64 -2.05
N SER A 440 -21.47 18.38 -3.29
CA SER A 440 -21.94 19.08 -4.48
C SER A 440 -23.42 18.87 -4.79
N HIS A 441 -23.97 17.70 -4.42
CA HIS A 441 -25.41 17.43 -4.53
C HIS A 441 -26.19 17.83 -3.25
N SER A 442 -25.52 18.37 -2.24
CA SER A 442 -26.12 18.67 -0.93
C SER A 442 -26.80 17.45 -0.29
N TRP A 443 -26.32 16.24 -0.58
CA TRP A 443 -26.79 15.02 0.07
C TRP A 443 -26.29 14.94 1.50
N LYS A 444 -27.04 14.27 2.36
CA LYS A 444 -26.61 13.99 3.73
C LYS A 444 -25.56 12.90 3.73
N VAL A 445 -24.41 13.16 4.40
CA VAL A 445 -23.36 12.16 4.58
C VAL A 445 -23.73 11.21 5.72
N HIS A 446 -23.53 9.90 5.51
CA HIS A 446 -23.73 8.88 6.52
C HIS A 446 -22.51 7.95 6.57
N SER A 447 -22.18 7.45 7.76
CA SER A 447 -21.27 6.33 7.94
C SER A 447 -21.95 5.18 8.67
N ILE A 448 -21.61 3.95 8.29
CA ILE A 448 -22.16 2.73 8.86
C ILE A 448 -20.99 1.75 9.11
N ASP A 449 -20.82 1.37 10.39
CA ASP A 449 -19.93 0.29 10.79
C ASP A 449 -20.69 -1.05 10.83
N ILE A 450 -20.13 -2.12 10.28
CA ILE A 450 -20.75 -3.44 10.32
C ILE A 450 -20.09 -4.29 11.41
N LYS A 451 -20.88 -4.65 12.44
CA LYS A 451 -20.39 -5.49 13.54
C LYS A 451 -19.90 -6.85 13.06
N SER A 452 -18.67 -7.19 13.42
CA SER A 452 -18.13 -8.55 13.14
C SER A 452 -18.28 -8.97 11.67
N ALA A 453 -17.99 -8.08 10.73
CA ALA A 453 -18.24 -8.21 9.30
C ALA A 453 -17.79 -9.56 8.71
N PHE A 454 -16.61 -10.05 9.06
CA PHE A 454 -16.10 -11.33 8.55
C PHE A 454 -16.99 -12.52 8.93
N LEU A 455 -17.59 -12.51 10.13
CA LEU A 455 -18.52 -13.55 10.56
C LEU A 455 -19.86 -13.50 9.80
N GLN A 456 -20.16 -12.39 9.14
CA GLN A 456 -21.33 -12.18 8.31
C GLN A 456 -21.04 -12.32 6.78
N GLY A 457 -19.81 -12.68 6.42
CA GLY A 457 -19.37 -12.85 5.05
C GLY A 457 -20.11 -13.97 4.29
N ALA A 458 -19.80 -14.10 2.99
CA ALA A 458 -20.32 -15.18 2.16
C ALA A 458 -19.93 -16.55 2.73
N PRO A 459 -20.76 -17.59 2.52
CA PRO A 459 -20.44 -18.96 2.92
C PRO A 459 -19.11 -19.43 2.31
N LEU A 460 -18.40 -20.29 3.05
CA LEU A 460 -17.22 -20.98 2.53
C LEU A 460 -17.62 -22.04 1.51
N ASP A 461 -16.88 -22.13 0.43
CA ASP A 461 -17.01 -23.10 -0.65
C ASP A 461 -16.13 -24.36 -0.44
N ARG A 462 -15.37 -24.38 0.68
CA ARG A 462 -14.43 -25.44 1.04
C ARG A 462 -14.57 -25.87 2.50
N ASP A 463 -14.09 -27.07 2.81
CA ASP A 463 -14.08 -27.60 4.16
C ASP A 463 -12.91 -27.06 4.96
N VAL A 464 -13.19 -26.22 5.96
CA VAL A 464 -12.24 -25.69 6.92
C VAL A 464 -12.63 -26.16 8.32
N PHE A 465 -11.73 -26.85 9.00
CA PHE A 465 -11.91 -27.27 10.37
C PHE A 465 -11.06 -26.45 11.30
N ILE A 466 -11.63 -26.00 12.41
CA ILE A 466 -10.94 -25.21 13.43
C ILE A 466 -10.99 -25.98 14.75
N ARG A 467 -9.85 -25.96 15.47
CA ARG A 467 -9.77 -26.44 16.83
C ARG A 467 -10.28 -25.34 17.77
N PRO A 468 -11.41 -25.59 18.48
CA PRO A 468 -12.01 -24.59 19.36
C PRO A 468 -11.06 -24.18 20.49
N PRO A 469 -11.20 -22.96 21.05
CA PRO A 469 -10.47 -22.57 22.24
C PRO A 469 -10.99 -23.36 23.46
N LYS A 470 -10.17 -23.39 24.52
CA LYS A 470 -10.52 -24.16 25.75
C LYS A 470 -11.81 -23.69 26.40
N GLU A 471 -12.12 -22.41 26.28
CA GLU A 471 -13.33 -21.78 26.83
C GLU A 471 -14.62 -22.27 26.18
N ALA A 472 -14.55 -22.87 25.01
CA ALA A 472 -15.72 -23.47 24.35
C ALA A 472 -16.21 -24.78 24.98
N ASN A 473 -15.40 -25.40 25.85
CA ASN A 473 -15.74 -26.62 26.59
C ASN A 473 -16.26 -27.77 25.71
N THR A 474 -15.79 -27.89 24.45
CA THR A 474 -16.15 -28.95 23.53
C THR A 474 -14.94 -29.79 23.12
N LYS A 475 -15.17 -31.07 22.83
CA LYS A 475 -14.17 -31.97 22.25
C LYS A 475 -14.29 -32.09 20.74
N CYS A 476 -15.35 -31.49 20.18
CA CYS A 476 -15.63 -31.49 18.74
C CYS A 476 -14.76 -30.45 18.03
N LEU A 477 -14.49 -30.65 16.76
CA LEU A 477 -13.97 -29.62 15.86
C LEU A 477 -15.11 -28.72 15.36
N TRP A 478 -14.78 -27.48 15.03
CA TRP A 478 -15.71 -26.58 14.37
C TRP A 478 -15.48 -26.65 12.86
N LYS A 479 -16.43 -27.19 12.11
CA LYS A 479 -16.47 -27.09 10.67
C LYS A 479 -17.05 -25.73 10.30
N MET A 480 -16.26 -24.88 9.65
CA MET A 480 -16.64 -23.52 9.35
C MET A 480 -17.65 -23.44 8.21
N LYS A 481 -18.70 -22.64 8.38
CA LYS A 481 -19.66 -22.24 7.35
C LYS A 481 -19.29 -20.88 6.73
N ARG A 482 -18.63 -20.02 7.51
CA ARG A 482 -18.21 -18.67 7.12
C ARG A 482 -16.78 -18.42 7.58
N CYS A 483 -16.11 -17.42 6.97
CA CYS A 483 -14.74 -17.09 7.31
C CYS A 483 -14.66 -16.39 8.67
N PRO A 484 -13.93 -16.93 9.67
CA PRO A 484 -13.59 -16.20 10.87
C PRO A 484 -12.42 -15.27 10.64
N TYR A 485 -12.16 -14.41 11.64
CA TYR A 485 -10.95 -13.61 11.70
C TYR A 485 -9.69 -14.48 11.57
N GLY A 486 -8.73 -14.07 10.73
CA GLY A 486 -7.43 -14.70 10.58
C GLY A 486 -7.28 -15.69 9.43
N LEU A 487 -8.37 -16.10 8.76
CA LEU A 487 -8.25 -16.80 7.47
C LEU A 487 -7.83 -15.83 6.36
N ALA A 488 -7.04 -16.31 5.43
CA ALA A 488 -6.42 -15.48 4.40
C ALA A 488 -7.42 -14.79 3.45
N ASP A 489 -8.58 -15.38 3.25
CA ASP A 489 -9.65 -14.93 2.34
C ASP A 489 -10.88 -14.37 3.06
N ALA A 490 -10.79 -14.14 4.37
CA ALA A 490 -11.91 -13.61 5.16
C ALA A 490 -12.41 -12.25 4.63
N GLY A 491 -11.49 -11.35 4.28
CA GLY A 491 -11.83 -10.07 3.69
C GLY A 491 -12.57 -10.20 2.35
N ARG A 492 -12.15 -11.16 1.49
CA ARG A 492 -12.82 -11.43 0.21
C ARG A 492 -14.24 -11.94 0.41
N HIS A 493 -14.46 -12.92 1.29
CA HIS A 493 -15.80 -13.44 1.57
C HIS A 493 -16.74 -12.36 2.13
N TRP A 494 -16.21 -11.46 2.95
CA TRP A 494 -16.96 -10.30 3.40
C TRP A 494 -17.31 -9.37 2.23
N TYR A 495 -16.31 -8.96 1.44
CA TYR A 495 -16.53 -8.08 0.30
C TYR A 495 -17.55 -8.66 -0.70
N LEU A 496 -17.48 -9.96 -1.02
CA LEU A 496 -18.42 -10.61 -1.94
C LEU A 496 -19.86 -10.55 -1.39
N ARG A 497 -20.04 -10.75 -0.08
CA ARG A 497 -21.37 -10.66 0.54
C ARG A 497 -21.92 -9.24 0.55
N LEU A 498 -21.06 -8.26 0.86
CA LEU A 498 -21.42 -6.84 0.78
C LEU A 498 -21.80 -6.46 -0.65
N LYS A 499 -20.96 -6.80 -1.63
CA LYS A 499 -21.21 -6.54 -3.04
C LYS A 499 -22.54 -7.16 -3.51
N GLU A 500 -22.78 -8.41 -3.20
CA GLU A 500 -24.06 -9.09 -3.53
C GLU A 500 -25.27 -8.34 -2.96
N THR A 501 -25.14 -7.88 -1.70
CA THR A 501 -26.23 -7.15 -1.02
C THR A 501 -26.50 -5.81 -1.70
N LEU A 502 -25.45 -5.06 -2.03
CA LEU A 502 -25.57 -3.75 -2.69
C LEU A 502 -26.08 -3.86 -4.14
N LEU A 503 -25.66 -4.91 -4.87
CA LEU A 503 -26.21 -5.20 -6.20
C LEU A 503 -27.70 -5.54 -6.14
N LYS A 504 -28.14 -6.30 -5.14
CA LYS A 504 -29.58 -6.59 -4.89
C LYS A 504 -30.37 -5.34 -4.52
N ALA A 505 -29.74 -4.36 -3.89
CA ALA A 505 -30.32 -3.05 -3.63
C ALA A 505 -30.33 -2.13 -4.88
N GLY A 506 -29.94 -2.63 -6.06
CA GLY A 506 -29.94 -1.89 -7.32
C GLY A 506 -28.73 -1.02 -7.56
N MET A 507 -27.68 -1.11 -6.74
CA MET A 507 -26.43 -0.40 -6.97
C MET A 507 -25.61 -1.05 -8.08
N VAL A 508 -24.74 -0.27 -8.72
CA VAL A 508 -23.77 -0.72 -9.73
C VAL A 508 -22.37 -0.52 -9.17
N VAL A 509 -21.52 -1.54 -9.31
CA VAL A 509 -20.10 -1.39 -8.91
C VAL A 509 -19.31 -0.66 -10.00
N SER A 510 -18.44 0.28 -9.61
CA SER A 510 -17.55 0.98 -10.54
C SER A 510 -16.58 0.00 -11.21
N LYS A 511 -16.26 0.27 -12.48
CA LYS A 511 -15.25 -0.49 -13.25
C LYS A 511 -13.83 -0.15 -12.82
N TYR A 512 -13.62 1.05 -12.27
CA TYR A 512 -12.30 1.60 -11.96
C TYR A 512 -11.92 1.47 -10.48
N ASP A 513 -12.92 1.43 -9.57
CA ASP A 513 -12.70 1.15 -8.15
C ASP A 513 -13.78 0.19 -7.65
N GLN A 514 -13.41 -1.05 -7.41
CA GLN A 514 -14.33 -2.12 -6.98
C GLN A 514 -14.96 -1.86 -5.59
N ALA A 515 -14.44 -0.93 -4.81
CA ALA A 515 -15.03 -0.52 -3.54
C ALA A 515 -15.99 0.68 -3.66
N LEU A 516 -16.20 1.18 -4.88
CA LEU A 516 -17.13 2.25 -5.19
C LEU A 516 -18.42 1.69 -5.80
N PHE A 517 -19.57 2.05 -5.23
CA PHE A 517 -20.89 1.65 -5.67
C PHE A 517 -21.73 2.88 -5.98
N LEU A 518 -22.48 2.83 -7.08
CA LEU A 518 -23.23 3.93 -7.65
C LEU A 518 -24.69 3.53 -7.79
N TRP A 519 -25.60 4.44 -7.51
CA TRP A 519 -27.02 4.22 -7.66
C TRP A 519 -27.63 5.30 -8.56
N TYR A 520 -28.38 4.87 -9.56
CA TYR A 520 -28.93 5.74 -10.59
C TYR A 520 -30.42 5.65 -10.64
N ILE A 521 -31.08 6.79 -10.85
CA ILE A 521 -32.50 6.89 -11.20
C ILE A 521 -32.57 7.62 -12.56
N ASP A 522 -33.23 7.02 -13.53
CA ASP A 522 -33.39 7.57 -14.89
C ASP A 522 -32.05 8.03 -15.53
N GLY A 523 -31.00 7.29 -15.25
CA GLY A 523 -29.65 7.59 -15.76
C GLY A 523 -28.91 8.73 -15.04
N GLN A 524 -29.51 9.30 -13.97
CA GLN A 524 -28.87 10.31 -13.14
C GLN A 524 -28.34 9.70 -11.84
N LEU A 525 -27.16 10.10 -11.43
CA LEU A 525 -26.59 9.67 -10.15
C LEU A 525 -27.46 10.19 -9.01
N SER A 526 -28.05 9.29 -8.23
CA SER A 526 -28.94 9.61 -7.10
C SER A 526 -28.43 9.05 -5.76
N GLY A 527 -27.31 8.35 -5.77
CA GLY A 527 -26.64 7.85 -4.57
C GLY A 527 -25.26 7.28 -4.84
N ILE A 528 -24.40 7.38 -3.87
CA ILE A 528 -23.01 6.93 -3.93
C ILE A 528 -22.60 6.31 -2.60
N LEU A 529 -21.82 5.23 -2.66
CA LEU A 529 -21.32 4.51 -1.50
C LEU A 529 -19.90 4.03 -1.75
N THR A 530 -19.04 4.13 -0.75
CA THR A 530 -17.75 3.45 -0.78
C THR A 530 -17.47 2.75 0.55
N CYS A 531 -16.63 1.71 0.52
CA CYS A 531 -16.33 0.90 1.69
C CYS A 531 -14.83 0.70 1.90
N HIS A 532 -14.45 0.61 3.16
CA HIS A 532 -13.14 0.18 3.59
C HIS A 532 -13.31 -0.96 4.61
N VAL A 533 -13.33 -2.19 4.11
CA VAL A 533 -13.65 -3.43 4.85
C VAL A 533 -15.07 -3.35 5.46
N ASP A 534 -15.19 -3.09 6.74
CA ASP A 534 -16.43 -2.98 7.54
C ASP A 534 -16.97 -1.55 7.69
N ASP A 535 -16.12 -0.54 7.44
CA ASP A 535 -16.50 0.86 7.45
C ASP A 535 -17.08 1.27 6.09
N ILE A 536 -18.30 1.77 6.08
CA ILE A 536 -19.02 2.24 4.90
C ILE A 536 -19.30 3.73 5.03
N ILE A 537 -19.05 4.52 3.97
CA ILE A 537 -19.49 5.91 3.87
C ILE A 537 -20.36 6.06 2.62
N LEU A 538 -21.46 6.78 2.74
CA LEU A 538 -22.46 6.91 1.70
C LEU A 538 -23.23 8.23 1.77
N GLY A 539 -23.85 8.59 0.65
CA GLY A 539 -24.79 9.69 0.56
C GLY A 539 -25.64 9.58 -0.69
N GLY A 540 -26.81 10.18 -0.68
CA GLY A 540 -27.74 10.14 -1.79
C GLY A 540 -29.06 10.80 -1.47
N GLU A 541 -29.99 10.70 -2.38
CA GLU A 541 -31.38 11.16 -2.21
C GLU A 541 -32.14 10.33 -1.17
N ASN A 542 -33.29 10.81 -0.71
CA ASN A 542 -34.09 10.09 0.30
C ASN A 542 -34.44 8.67 -0.15
N GLN A 543 -34.78 8.47 -1.41
CA GLN A 543 -35.08 7.13 -1.95
C GLN A 543 -33.87 6.18 -1.87
N PHE A 544 -32.67 6.69 -2.07
CA PHE A 544 -31.43 5.92 -1.90
C PHE A 544 -31.27 5.47 -0.44
N HIS A 545 -31.50 6.36 0.53
CA HIS A 545 -31.43 6.02 1.94
C HIS A 545 -32.47 4.96 2.32
N ASP A 546 -33.71 5.12 1.89
CA ASP A 546 -34.80 4.19 2.18
C ASP A 546 -34.56 2.80 1.58
N HIS A 547 -33.89 2.73 0.44
CA HIS A 547 -33.59 1.45 -0.23
C HIS A 547 -32.30 0.80 0.29
N VAL A 548 -31.17 1.53 0.23
CA VAL A 548 -29.86 0.94 0.46
C VAL A 548 -29.58 0.73 1.95
N ILE A 549 -29.87 1.73 2.80
CA ILE A 549 -29.63 1.62 4.25
C ILE A 549 -30.55 0.57 4.86
N VAL A 550 -31.84 0.54 4.45
CA VAL A 550 -32.78 -0.48 4.92
C VAL A 550 -32.31 -1.89 4.50
N GLN A 551 -31.81 -2.04 3.27
CA GLN A 551 -31.28 -3.33 2.82
C GLN A 551 -30.03 -3.77 3.60
N LEU A 552 -29.14 -2.83 3.93
CA LEU A 552 -27.96 -3.11 4.76
C LEU A 552 -28.37 -3.55 6.18
N ARG A 553 -29.33 -2.84 6.81
CA ARG A 553 -29.84 -3.18 8.15
C ARG A 553 -30.60 -4.52 8.18
N ASN A 554 -31.31 -4.85 7.11
CA ASN A 554 -32.01 -6.14 7.00
C ASN A 554 -31.06 -7.31 6.78
N THR A 555 -29.89 -7.07 6.18
CA THR A 555 -28.94 -8.13 5.82
C THR A 555 -27.86 -8.31 6.88
N PHE A 556 -27.43 -7.22 7.51
CA PHE A 556 -26.28 -7.20 8.42
C PHE A 556 -26.64 -6.64 9.79
N THR A 557 -25.93 -7.11 10.80
CA THR A 557 -25.96 -6.50 12.12
C THR A 557 -25.10 -5.23 12.09
N VAL A 558 -25.76 -4.09 12.06
CA VAL A 558 -25.11 -2.77 12.00
C VAL A 558 -24.55 -2.40 13.38
N GLY A 559 -23.43 -1.68 13.41
CA GLY A 559 -22.74 -1.19 14.59
C GLY A 559 -23.09 0.25 14.92
N VAL A 560 -22.12 1.12 14.72
CA VAL A 560 -22.30 2.56 14.89
C VAL A 560 -22.77 3.14 13.57
N GLU A 561 -23.79 4.01 13.64
CA GLU A 561 -24.22 4.83 12.53
C GLU A 561 -24.05 6.29 12.95
N GLU A 562 -23.38 7.06 12.10
CA GLU A 562 -23.13 8.48 12.34
C GLU A 562 -23.53 9.29 11.11
N ASP A 563 -23.96 10.52 11.34
CA ASP A 563 -24.24 11.49 10.28
C ASP A 563 -23.71 12.87 10.66
N THR A 564 -23.54 13.76 9.68
CA THR A 564 -23.17 15.18 9.86
C THR A 564 -21.77 15.38 10.47
N ASN A 565 -21.49 14.78 11.62
CA ASN A 565 -20.19 14.78 12.30
C ASN A 565 -19.80 13.33 12.55
N LEU A 566 -18.96 12.78 11.71
CA LEU A 566 -18.60 11.37 11.75
C LEU A 566 -17.09 11.16 11.72
N LYS A 567 -16.67 10.05 12.27
CA LYS A 567 -15.28 9.62 12.25
C LYS A 567 -15.13 8.46 11.29
N TYR A 568 -14.40 8.69 10.18
CA TYR A 568 -14.17 7.69 9.14
C TYR A 568 -12.68 7.52 8.88
N LEU A 569 -12.15 6.32 9.05
CA LEU A 569 -10.72 5.98 8.86
C LEU A 569 -9.74 6.92 9.61
N GLY A 570 -10.13 7.41 10.78
CA GLY A 570 -9.33 8.36 11.56
C GLY A 570 -9.43 9.82 11.11
N LEU A 571 -10.28 10.12 10.13
CA LEU A 571 -10.62 11.47 9.67
C LEU A 571 -11.88 11.95 10.39
N MET A 572 -11.90 13.22 10.76
CA MET A 572 -13.13 13.88 11.17
C MET A 572 -13.80 14.49 9.94
N VAL A 573 -14.97 13.99 9.61
CA VAL A 573 -15.79 14.48 8.49
C VAL A 573 -16.96 15.27 9.10
N THR A 574 -17.02 16.56 8.82
CA THR A 574 -18.07 17.47 9.33
C THR A 574 -18.82 18.08 8.15
N GLN A 575 -20.11 17.87 8.11
CA GLN A 575 -20.99 18.49 7.10
C GLN A 575 -21.64 19.75 7.69
N THR A 576 -21.58 20.83 6.92
CA THR A 576 -22.20 22.13 7.20
C THR A 576 -23.03 22.58 6.00
N ASP A 577 -23.73 23.71 6.12
CA ASP A 577 -24.48 24.29 4.99
C ASP A 577 -23.56 24.71 3.83
N ASP A 578 -22.27 24.99 4.10
CA ASP A 578 -21.27 25.37 3.09
C ASP A 578 -20.64 24.16 2.37
N GLY A 579 -20.88 22.95 2.86
CA GLY A 579 -20.33 21.71 2.30
C GLY A 579 -19.75 20.75 3.33
N ILE A 580 -18.76 19.94 2.92
CA ILE A 580 -18.11 18.96 3.79
C ILE A 580 -16.66 19.36 4.05
N LYS A 581 -16.30 19.39 5.34
CA LYS A 581 -14.94 19.62 5.83
C LYS A 581 -14.36 18.31 6.38
N VAL A 582 -13.13 17.99 5.97
CA VAL A 582 -12.37 16.85 6.50
C VAL A 582 -11.12 17.34 7.21
N SER A 583 -10.98 16.95 8.47
CA SER A 583 -9.84 17.34 9.33
C SER A 583 -9.09 16.12 9.84
N THR A 584 -7.77 16.30 9.97
CA THR A 584 -6.85 15.36 10.64
C THR A 584 -6.39 15.88 12.01
N ASP A 585 -7.00 16.93 12.53
CA ASP A 585 -6.50 17.70 13.69
C ASP A 585 -6.40 16.86 14.96
N GLU A 586 -7.33 15.92 15.18
CA GLU A 586 -7.28 15.05 16.35
C GLU A 586 -6.00 14.23 16.37
N TYR A 587 -5.65 13.59 15.24
CA TYR A 587 -4.42 12.83 15.13
C TYR A 587 -3.18 13.73 15.13
N ALA A 588 -3.23 14.86 14.42
CA ALA A 588 -2.16 15.84 14.36
C ALA A 588 -1.77 16.35 15.75
N ASN A 589 -2.77 16.69 16.58
CA ASN A 589 -2.57 17.17 17.96
C ASN A 589 -2.07 16.07 18.92
N SER A 590 -2.28 14.79 18.59
CA SER A 590 -1.78 13.67 19.38
C SER A 590 -0.27 13.43 19.20
N LEU A 591 0.35 13.99 18.17
CA LEU A 591 1.78 13.84 17.93
C LEU A 591 2.60 14.55 18.99
N LYS A 592 3.62 13.86 19.50
CA LYS A 592 4.55 14.42 20.50
C LYS A 592 5.93 14.65 19.87
N GLU A 593 6.63 15.68 20.36
CA GLU A 593 8.04 15.88 20.01
C GLU A 593 8.88 14.68 20.44
N LEU A 594 9.82 14.28 19.60
CA LEU A 594 10.75 13.19 19.88
C LEU A 594 11.82 13.63 20.87
N THR A 595 12.20 12.76 21.80
CA THR A 595 13.36 12.99 22.66
C THR A 595 14.62 12.99 21.81
N VAL A 596 15.36 14.11 21.84
CA VAL A 596 16.60 14.22 21.10
C VAL A 596 17.71 13.46 21.83
N PRO A 597 18.36 12.48 21.17
CA PRO A 597 19.46 11.74 21.80
C PRO A 597 20.64 12.65 22.16
N LYS A 598 21.19 12.49 23.37
CA LYS A 598 22.45 13.10 23.75
C LYS A 598 23.60 12.31 23.10
N VAL A 599 24.25 12.89 22.12
CA VAL A 599 25.41 12.28 21.44
C VAL A 599 26.68 12.75 22.16
N ASN A 600 27.35 11.86 22.87
CA ASN A 600 28.52 12.17 23.72
C ASN A 600 29.88 12.13 22.98
N SER A 601 29.93 11.76 21.70
CA SER A 601 31.17 11.74 20.93
C SER A 601 30.94 11.80 19.43
N GLU A 602 31.89 12.36 18.68
CA GLU A 602 31.91 12.44 17.21
C GLU A 602 31.93 11.04 16.52
N HIS A 603 32.09 9.96 17.28
CA HIS A 603 32.23 8.60 16.76
C HIS A 603 30.88 7.84 16.65
N GLN A 604 29.79 8.32 17.24
CA GLN A 604 28.46 7.70 17.04
C GLN A 604 27.79 8.21 15.77
N LYS A 605 28.26 7.75 14.59
CA LYS A 605 27.66 8.10 13.30
C LYS A 605 26.42 7.27 12.93
N GLU A 606 26.11 6.20 13.65
CA GLU A 606 25.00 5.32 13.35
C GLU A 606 23.89 5.43 14.39
N PHE A 607 22.65 5.24 13.93
CA PHE A 607 21.50 5.17 14.82
C PHE A 607 21.52 3.84 15.61
N SER A 608 21.21 3.92 16.91
CA SER A 608 20.86 2.70 17.64
C SER A 608 19.57 2.06 17.10
N SER A 609 19.32 0.80 17.41
CA SER A 609 18.06 0.11 17.05
C SER A 609 16.83 0.87 17.52
N ASP A 610 16.87 1.46 18.72
CA ASP A 610 15.77 2.22 19.30
C ASP A 610 15.57 3.57 18.58
N HIS A 611 16.67 4.24 18.20
CA HIS A 611 16.60 5.46 17.40
C HIS A 611 15.94 5.18 16.03
N LEU A 612 16.33 4.08 15.37
CA LEU A 612 15.72 3.68 14.10
C LEU A 612 14.24 3.31 14.26
N LYS A 613 13.88 2.59 15.32
CA LYS A 613 12.49 2.22 15.62
C LYS A 613 11.64 3.47 15.82
N THR A 614 12.10 4.41 16.66
CA THR A 614 11.42 5.69 16.91
C THR A 614 11.24 6.52 15.64
N LEU A 615 12.28 6.65 14.82
CA LEU A 615 12.21 7.40 13.56
C LEU A 615 11.33 6.71 12.52
N LYS A 616 11.35 5.37 12.42
CA LYS A 616 10.45 4.63 11.52
C LYS A 616 8.99 4.80 11.95
N GLN A 617 8.71 4.73 13.25
CA GLN A 617 7.37 5.00 13.78
C GLN A 617 6.92 6.42 13.44
N PHE A 618 7.76 7.41 13.68
CA PHE A 618 7.47 8.80 13.32
C PHE A 618 7.26 8.98 11.81
N CYS A 619 8.09 8.35 10.96
CA CYS A 619 7.88 8.36 9.51
C CYS A 619 6.50 7.81 9.13
N GLY A 620 6.05 6.73 9.76
CA GLY A 620 4.72 6.18 9.53
C GLY A 620 3.62 7.18 9.89
N GLN A 621 3.74 7.81 11.06
CA GLN A 621 2.79 8.79 11.57
C GLN A 621 2.65 10.01 10.65
N ILE A 622 3.77 10.65 10.27
CA ILE A 622 3.71 11.82 9.37
C ILE A 622 3.32 11.43 7.93
N ASN A 623 3.70 10.25 7.45
CA ASN A 623 3.28 9.78 6.14
C ASN A 623 1.76 9.57 6.06
N TRP A 624 1.14 9.07 7.13
CA TRP A 624 -0.31 9.01 7.22
C TRP A 624 -0.94 10.40 7.12
N LEU A 625 -0.47 11.38 7.91
CA LEU A 625 -0.94 12.77 7.85
C LEU A 625 -0.79 13.37 6.45
N THR A 626 0.38 13.22 5.82
CA THR A 626 0.63 13.78 4.48
C THR A 626 -0.34 13.23 3.45
N THR A 627 -0.64 11.95 3.53
CA THR A 627 -1.51 11.30 2.56
C THR A 627 -2.99 11.53 2.82
N GLN A 628 -3.38 11.83 4.06
CA GLN A 628 -4.79 12.03 4.42
C GLN A 628 -5.26 13.49 4.31
N GLY A 629 -4.44 14.48 4.67
CA GLY A 629 -4.91 15.86 4.65
C GLY A 629 -3.84 16.94 4.83
N ARG A 630 -2.55 16.57 4.94
CA ARG A 630 -1.45 17.52 5.22
C ARG A 630 -0.38 17.50 4.12
N PRO A 631 -0.72 17.92 2.87
CA PRO A 631 0.25 18.00 1.79
C PRO A 631 1.42 18.96 2.10
N ASP A 632 1.19 19.97 2.93
CA ASP A 632 2.15 20.99 3.34
C ASP A 632 3.42 20.43 4.01
N ILE A 633 3.36 19.20 4.52
CA ILE A 633 4.51 18.48 5.11
C ILE A 633 4.98 17.27 4.29
N ALA A 634 4.48 17.11 3.06
CA ALA A 634 4.80 15.92 2.25
C ALA A 634 6.27 15.84 1.87
N PHE A 635 6.90 16.96 1.50
CA PHE A 635 8.33 17.02 1.22
C PHE A 635 9.16 16.74 2.48
N ASP A 636 8.77 17.34 3.60
CA ASP A 636 9.43 17.15 4.90
C ASP A 636 9.40 15.66 5.33
N SER A 637 8.27 14.98 5.11
CA SER A 637 8.11 13.54 5.36
C SER A 637 9.07 12.70 4.51
N CYS A 638 9.19 13.00 3.22
CA CYS A 638 10.16 12.35 2.34
C CYS A 638 11.60 12.55 2.80
N GLN A 639 11.93 13.73 3.29
CA GLN A 639 13.27 14.03 3.81
C GLN A 639 13.61 13.20 5.05
N ILE A 640 12.69 13.08 6.02
CA ILE A 640 12.87 12.21 7.19
C ILE A 640 13.11 10.77 6.75
N ALA A 641 12.27 10.24 5.85
CA ALA A 641 12.41 8.87 5.35
C ALA A 641 13.77 8.62 4.66
N ASN A 642 14.27 9.59 3.89
CA ASN A 642 15.61 9.53 3.29
C ASN A 642 16.73 9.57 4.33
N SER A 643 16.55 10.33 5.43
CA SER A 643 17.55 10.50 6.49
C SER A 643 17.73 9.24 7.36
N LEU A 644 16.82 8.29 7.34
CA LEU A 644 16.95 7.03 8.08
C LEU A 644 18.22 6.24 7.71
N LYS A 645 18.78 6.46 6.51
CA LYS A 645 19.98 5.77 6.01
C LYS A 645 21.28 6.49 6.31
N THR A 646 21.22 7.73 6.80
CA THR A 646 22.41 8.59 6.92
C THR A 646 23.06 8.60 8.32
N GLY A 647 22.37 8.08 9.33
CA GLY A 647 22.84 8.08 10.73
C GLY A 647 22.92 9.46 11.39
N ASN A 648 22.48 10.53 10.72
CA ASN A 648 22.58 11.89 11.23
C ASN A 648 21.50 12.20 12.26
N HIS A 649 21.90 12.37 13.53
CA HIS A 649 21.02 12.65 14.67
C HIS A 649 20.28 14.00 14.58
N ASN A 650 20.70 14.92 13.72
CA ASN A 650 19.99 16.18 13.47
C ASN A 650 18.57 15.93 12.91
N VAL A 651 18.28 14.73 12.43
CA VAL A 651 16.93 14.34 12.00
C VAL A 651 15.89 14.45 13.12
N PHE A 652 16.28 14.26 14.40
CA PHE A 652 15.37 14.42 15.54
C PHE A 652 14.94 15.89 15.73
N TYR A 653 15.87 16.83 15.58
CA TYR A 653 15.53 18.27 15.60
C TYR A 653 14.63 18.66 14.42
N PHE A 654 14.89 18.08 13.25
CA PHE A 654 14.07 18.30 12.07
C PHE A 654 12.66 17.70 12.26
N ALA A 655 12.55 16.50 12.82
CA ALA A 655 11.28 15.88 13.18
C ALA A 655 10.47 16.77 14.13
N ASN A 656 11.10 17.30 15.19
CA ASN A 656 10.43 18.17 16.14
C ASN A 656 10.00 19.52 15.50
N LYS A 657 10.77 20.04 14.54
CA LYS A 657 10.34 21.21 13.75
C LYS A 657 9.06 20.90 12.95
N ILE A 658 8.94 19.69 12.39
CA ILE A 658 7.72 19.27 11.66
C ILE A 658 6.55 19.17 12.65
N VAL A 659 6.73 18.58 13.84
CA VAL A 659 5.65 18.49 14.85
C VAL A 659 5.15 19.89 15.21
N ARG A 660 6.02 20.84 15.47
CA ARG A 660 5.64 22.24 15.75
C ARG A 660 4.92 22.89 14.57
N LYS A 661 5.38 22.63 13.33
CA LYS A 661 4.69 23.12 12.11
C LYS A 661 3.26 22.55 12.03
N ILE A 662 3.10 21.26 12.32
CA ILE A 662 1.80 20.60 12.33
C ILE A 662 0.85 21.23 13.35
N HIS A 663 1.32 21.48 14.57
CA HIS A 663 0.52 22.09 15.65
C HIS A 663 0.17 23.57 15.40
N ASN A 664 1.05 24.31 14.75
CA ASN A 664 0.88 25.75 14.51
C ASN A 664 0.08 26.07 13.24
N GLN A 665 -0.15 25.09 12.36
CA GLN A 665 -0.78 25.33 11.07
C GLN A 665 -1.92 24.34 10.82
N ILE A 666 -3.14 24.86 10.78
CA ILE A 666 -4.33 24.08 10.45
C ILE A 666 -4.46 23.97 8.93
N VAL A 667 -4.66 22.74 8.44
CA VAL A 667 -4.94 22.44 7.03
C VAL A 667 -6.08 21.45 6.97
N ASN A 668 -7.16 21.81 6.28
CA ASN A 668 -8.33 20.98 6.09
C ASN A 668 -8.59 20.70 4.62
N LEU A 669 -9.33 19.66 4.32
CA LEU A 669 -9.92 19.44 3.01
C LEU A 669 -11.36 19.97 3.04
N ASN A 670 -11.70 20.82 2.08
CA ASN A 670 -13.04 21.37 1.97
C ASN A 670 -13.65 20.97 0.64
N PHE A 671 -14.85 20.41 0.69
CA PHE A 671 -15.67 20.02 -0.46
C PHE A 671 -16.91 20.92 -0.46
N PRO A 672 -16.99 21.90 -1.39
CA PRO A 672 -18.04 22.91 -1.36
C PRO A 672 -19.39 22.36 -1.81
N CYS A 673 -20.47 22.85 -1.22
CA CYS A 673 -21.79 22.76 -1.81
C CYS A 673 -21.91 23.74 -3.00
N GLY A 674 -22.89 23.52 -3.88
CA GLY A 674 -23.14 24.42 -5.02
C GLY A 674 -22.09 24.42 -6.12
N PHE A 675 -21.15 23.44 -6.12
CA PHE A 675 -20.21 23.21 -7.20
C PHE A 675 -20.96 22.80 -8.47
N ASP A 676 -20.67 23.46 -9.63
CA ASP A 676 -21.29 23.12 -10.89
C ASP A 676 -20.62 21.89 -11.53
N ILE A 677 -21.11 20.70 -11.20
CA ILE A 677 -20.57 19.41 -11.64
C ILE A 677 -20.54 19.30 -13.18
N LYS A 678 -21.49 19.95 -13.89
CA LYS A 678 -21.57 19.89 -15.36
C LYS A 678 -20.41 20.61 -16.06
N SER A 679 -19.78 21.56 -15.37
CA SER A 679 -18.60 22.28 -15.87
C SER A 679 -17.30 21.83 -15.18
N CYS A 680 -17.32 20.69 -14.50
CA CYS A 680 -16.17 20.16 -13.77
C CYS A 680 -14.99 19.89 -14.71
N LYS A 681 -13.82 20.35 -14.29
CA LYS A 681 -12.52 20.07 -14.92
C LYS A 681 -11.60 19.43 -13.90
N VAL A 682 -10.76 18.51 -14.34
CA VAL A 682 -9.66 17.94 -13.54
C VAL A 682 -8.38 18.69 -13.88
N VAL A 683 -7.79 19.34 -12.90
CA VAL A 683 -6.63 20.20 -13.09
C VAL A 683 -5.49 19.77 -12.20
N SER A 684 -4.35 19.43 -12.78
CA SER A 684 -3.14 19.05 -12.04
C SER A 684 -2.03 20.07 -12.25
N PHE A 685 -1.28 20.32 -11.18
CA PHE A 685 -0.07 21.11 -11.15
C PHE A 685 1.09 20.17 -10.88
N CYS A 686 2.15 20.19 -11.69
CA CYS A 686 3.32 19.34 -11.51
C CYS A 686 4.61 20.17 -11.43
N ASP A 687 5.52 19.74 -10.56
CA ASP A 687 6.84 20.35 -10.37
C ASP A 687 7.88 19.29 -10.03
N ALA A 688 9.13 19.53 -10.39
CA ALA A 688 10.25 18.71 -9.97
C ALA A 688 11.45 19.55 -9.55
N SER A 689 12.21 19.03 -8.59
CA SER A 689 13.53 19.57 -8.26
C SER A 689 14.61 18.59 -8.68
N PHE A 690 15.56 19.08 -9.45
CA PHE A 690 16.67 18.29 -9.98
C PHE A 690 17.85 18.29 -9.02
N ALA A 691 18.36 17.09 -8.67
CA ALA A 691 19.60 16.84 -7.93
C ALA A 691 19.72 17.56 -6.57
N ASN A 692 18.62 17.97 -5.95
CA ASN A 692 18.62 18.72 -4.67
C ASN A 692 18.52 17.83 -3.43
N LEU A 693 18.37 16.53 -3.60
CA LEU A 693 18.36 15.56 -2.50
C LEU A 693 19.74 14.93 -2.29
N PRO A 694 20.02 14.32 -1.12
CA PRO A 694 21.25 13.55 -0.90
C PRO A 694 21.53 12.56 -2.05
N ASN A 695 22.82 12.42 -2.42
CA ASN A 695 23.30 11.64 -3.55
C ASN A 695 22.76 12.10 -4.92
N ALA A 696 22.62 13.42 -5.08
CA ALA A 696 22.08 14.04 -6.29
C ALA A 696 20.72 13.48 -6.73
N GLY A 697 19.90 13.03 -5.77
CA GLY A 697 18.55 12.59 -6.04
C GLY A 697 17.62 13.76 -6.41
N SER A 698 16.61 13.49 -7.22
CA SER A 698 15.59 14.43 -7.65
C SER A 698 14.25 14.13 -6.99
N GLN A 699 13.40 15.14 -6.81
CA GLN A 699 12.06 15.01 -6.24
C GLN A 699 11.03 15.43 -7.26
N GLY A 700 9.96 14.64 -7.42
CA GLY A 700 8.81 14.98 -8.24
C GLY A 700 7.55 15.12 -7.39
N SER A 701 6.62 15.94 -7.84
CA SER A 701 5.36 16.16 -7.16
C SER A 701 4.23 16.57 -8.11
N PHE A 702 3.01 16.40 -7.62
CA PHE A 702 1.82 16.96 -8.21
C PHE A 702 0.77 17.31 -7.16
N VAL A 703 -0.15 18.19 -7.54
CA VAL A 703 -1.40 18.52 -6.82
C VAL A 703 -2.52 18.56 -7.84
N THR A 704 -3.61 17.85 -7.61
CA THR A 704 -4.78 17.76 -8.49
C THR A 704 -6.02 18.28 -7.80
N LEU A 705 -6.73 19.18 -8.47
CA LEU A 705 -7.97 19.81 -8.06
C LEU A 705 -9.10 19.46 -9.04
N LEU A 706 -10.35 19.44 -8.55
CA LEU A 706 -11.53 19.62 -9.39
C LEU A 706 -11.89 21.10 -9.36
N ILE A 707 -12.21 21.67 -10.52
CA ILE A 707 -12.52 23.11 -10.66
C ILE A 707 -13.76 23.24 -11.55
N ASP A 708 -14.70 24.12 -11.17
CA ASP A 708 -15.85 24.48 -11.99
C ASP A 708 -15.65 25.83 -12.72
N LYS A 709 -16.58 26.18 -13.59
CA LYS A 709 -16.57 27.47 -14.34
C LYS A 709 -16.70 28.71 -13.44
N ASN A 710 -17.17 28.56 -12.22
CA ASN A 710 -17.35 29.66 -11.27
C ASN A 710 -16.07 29.90 -10.44
N GLY A 711 -15.04 29.04 -10.61
CA GLY A 711 -13.80 29.04 -9.84
C GLY A 711 -13.94 28.40 -8.48
N MET A 712 -15.01 27.64 -8.23
CA MET A 712 -15.07 26.75 -7.07
C MET A 712 -14.19 25.53 -7.33
N TYR A 713 -13.54 25.05 -6.27
CA TYR A 713 -12.63 23.91 -6.41
C TYR A 713 -12.56 23.06 -5.13
N CYS A 714 -12.04 21.85 -5.28
CA CYS A 714 -11.62 21.01 -4.15
C CYS A 714 -10.38 20.17 -4.51
N PRO A 715 -9.47 19.96 -3.54
CA PRO A 715 -8.30 19.09 -3.71
C PRO A 715 -8.69 17.61 -3.69
N ILE A 716 -8.23 16.83 -4.69
CA ILE A 716 -8.52 15.39 -4.79
C ILE A 716 -7.27 14.54 -4.61
N ALA A 717 -6.14 14.90 -5.25
CA ALA A 717 -4.93 14.09 -5.20
C ALA A 717 -3.69 14.97 -5.05
N TRP A 718 -2.67 14.46 -4.40
CA TRP A 718 -1.34 15.07 -4.30
C TRP A 718 -0.29 14.04 -3.97
N GLN A 719 0.93 14.31 -4.40
CA GLN A 719 2.07 13.45 -4.13
C GLN A 719 3.35 14.28 -4.07
N SER A 720 4.26 13.85 -3.19
CA SER A 720 5.66 14.29 -3.19
C SER A 720 6.51 13.05 -2.99
N ARG A 721 7.39 12.73 -3.96
CA ARG A 721 8.25 11.56 -3.85
C ARG A 721 9.58 11.73 -4.56
N LYS A 722 10.59 11.00 -4.06
CA LYS A 722 11.88 10.93 -4.72
C LYS A 722 11.74 10.24 -6.07
N ILE A 723 12.24 10.88 -7.14
CA ILE A 723 12.37 10.28 -8.46
C ILE A 723 13.42 9.16 -8.35
N ARG A 724 13.03 7.93 -8.69
CA ARG A 724 13.92 6.75 -8.56
C ARG A 724 14.87 6.59 -9.72
N ARG A 725 14.43 7.00 -10.91
CA ARG A 725 15.24 6.98 -12.13
C ARG A 725 16.29 8.10 -12.07
N VAL A 726 17.52 7.82 -12.45
CA VAL A 726 18.54 8.85 -12.62
C VAL A 726 18.15 9.74 -13.80
N VAL A 727 17.99 11.02 -13.55
CA VAL A 727 17.71 12.05 -14.55
C VAL A 727 18.95 12.89 -14.81
N LYS A 728 19.09 13.44 -16.04
CA LYS A 728 20.29 14.15 -16.46
C LYS A 728 20.11 15.66 -16.47
N SER A 729 18.87 16.15 -16.33
CA SER A 729 18.53 17.58 -16.42
C SER A 729 17.26 17.89 -15.63
N THR A 730 17.05 19.17 -15.35
CA THR A 730 15.79 19.68 -14.79
C THR A 730 14.62 19.30 -15.69
N LEU A 731 14.76 19.49 -17.00
CA LEU A 731 13.72 19.14 -17.98
C LEU A 731 13.29 17.67 -17.91
N ALA A 732 14.26 16.74 -17.70
CA ALA A 732 13.96 15.32 -17.56
C ALA A 732 13.28 14.99 -16.22
N ALA A 733 13.59 15.74 -15.14
CA ALA A 733 12.91 15.58 -13.85
C ALA A 733 11.46 16.07 -13.94
N GLU A 734 11.26 17.24 -14.57
CA GLU A 734 9.93 17.81 -14.82
C GLU A 734 9.08 16.92 -15.73
N GLY A 735 9.67 16.35 -16.79
CA GLY A 735 8.98 15.41 -17.68
C GLY A 735 8.40 14.20 -16.95
N LEU A 736 9.17 13.63 -16.00
CA LEU A 736 8.70 12.51 -15.18
C LEU A 736 7.56 12.92 -14.23
N ALA A 737 7.67 14.07 -13.58
CA ALA A 737 6.61 14.58 -12.70
C ALA A 737 5.34 14.88 -13.51
N ALA A 738 5.50 15.41 -14.74
CA ALA A 738 4.39 15.70 -15.64
C ALA A 738 3.66 14.44 -16.09
N VAL A 739 4.37 13.36 -16.41
CA VAL A 739 3.74 12.07 -16.77
C VAL A 739 2.91 11.54 -15.60
N GLU A 740 3.44 11.57 -14.35
CA GLU A 740 2.69 11.14 -13.18
C GLU A 740 1.44 12.00 -12.93
N ALA A 741 1.55 13.31 -13.09
CA ALA A 741 0.42 14.22 -13.00
C ALA A 741 -0.62 13.96 -14.11
N ALA A 742 -0.19 13.70 -15.33
CA ALA A 742 -1.06 13.38 -16.46
C ALA A 742 -1.83 12.06 -16.24
N GLU A 743 -1.14 11.02 -15.79
CA GLU A 743 -1.75 9.71 -15.50
C GLU A 743 -2.86 9.82 -14.43
N ILE A 744 -2.63 10.54 -13.34
CA ILE A 744 -3.67 10.73 -12.31
C ILE A 744 -4.81 11.62 -12.78
N THR A 745 -4.52 12.64 -13.59
CA THR A 745 -5.53 13.55 -14.14
C THR A 745 -6.48 12.80 -15.08
N SER A 746 -5.93 12.04 -16.01
CA SER A 746 -6.70 11.18 -16.94
C SER A 746 -7.53 10.14 -16.16
N TYR A 747 -6.94 9.45 -15.17
CA TYR A 747 -7.67 8.48 -14.34
C TYR A 747 -8.88 9.12 -13.65
N LEU A 748 -8.70 10.29 -13.01
CA LEU A 748 -9.79 10.99 -12.32
C LEU A 748 -10.88 11.46 -13.27
N ALA A 749 -10.50 11.94 -14.46
CA ALA A 749 -11.47 12.34 -15.51
C ALA A 749 -12.31 11.14 -15.97
N ILE A 750 -11.69 9.98 -16.18
CA ILE A 750 -12.37 8.75 -16.57
C ILE A 750 -13.30 8.25 -15.45
N LEU A 751 -12.85 8.28 -14.18
CA LEU A 751 -13.66 7.89 -13.03
C LEU A 751 -14.88 8.81 -12.86
N LEU A 752 -14.70 10.12 -12.96
CA LEU A 752 -15.80 11.08 -12.92
C LEU A 752 -16.77 10.91 -14.08
N LYS A 753 -16.27 10.63 -15.29
CA LYS A 753 -17.09 10.32 -16.46
C LYS A 753 -17.98 9.10 -16.23
N GLU A 754 -17.44 8.05 -15.61
CA GLU A 754 -18.22 6.87 -15.22
C GLU A 754 -19.30 7.23 -14.19
N ILE A 755 -18.91 7.92 -13.11
CA ILE A 755 -19.83 8.30 -12.01
C ILE A 755 -21.00 9.14 -12.54
N LEU A 756 -20.72 10.10 -13.42
CA LEU A 756 -21.71 11.05 -13.94
C LEU A 756 -22.41 10.55 -15.21
N GLN A 757 -22.03 9.39 -15.78
CA GLN A 757 -22.53 8.84 -17.04
C GLN A 757 -22.52 9.85 -18.22
N ILE A 758 -21.50 10.70 -18.26
CA ILE A 758 -21.36 11.73 -19.31
C ILE A 758 -20.91 11.05 -20.61
N SER A 759 -21.62 11.33 -21.72
CA SER A 759 -21.24 10.86 -23.06
C SER A 759 -20.03 11.60 -23.64
N GLY A 760 -19.79 12.83 -23.20
CA GLY A 760 -18.64 13.67 -23.60
C GLY A 760 -17.35 13.35 -22.84
N THR A 761 -16.35 14.22 -23.00
CA THR A 761 -15.10 14.21 -22.24
C THR A 761 -15.19 15.21 -21.07
N ILE A 762 -14.52 14.89 -19.96
CA ILE A 762 -14.26 15.85 -18.88
C ILE A 762 -12.90 16.47 -19.17
N ASP A 763 -12.81 17.79 -19.12
CA ASP A 763 -11.54 18.50 -19.34
C ASP A 763 -10.50 18.03 -18.32
N ALA A 764 -9.37 17.57 -18.85
CA ALA A 764 -8.22 17.06 -18.09
C ALA A 764 -7.00 17.92 -18.44
N LEU A 765 -6.59 18.80 -17.53
CA LEU A 765 -5.55 19.80 -17.74
C LEU A 765 -4.35 19.57 -16.82
N VAL A 766 -3.15 19.74 -17.35
CA VAL A 766 -1.92 19.67 -16.56
C VAL A 766 -1.13 20.95 -16.73
N TYR A 767 -0.74 21.58 -15.62
CA TYR A 767 0.06 22.80 -15.57
C TYR A 767 1.48 22.52 -15.07
N CYS A 768 2.47 23.02 -15.84
CA CYS A 768 3.89 22.92 -15.52
C CYS A 768 4.53 24.32 -15.62
N ASP A 769 5.48 24.67 -14.74
CA ASP A 769 6.16 25.96 -14.82
C ASP A 769 7.41 25.95 -15.72
N ASN A 770 7.74 24.79 -16.31
CA ASN A 770 8.84 24.63 -17.25
C ASN A 770 8.37 24.86 -18.69
N GLN A 771 8.52 26.10 -19.20
CA GLN A 771 8.12 26.48 -20.57
C GLN A 771 8.77 25.61 -21.65
N ASN A 772 10.02 25.16 -21.44
CA ASN A 772 10.69 24.31 -22.43
C ASN A 772 10.03 22.93 -22.52
N LEU A 773 9.53 22.37 -21.41
CA LEU A 773 8.78 21.13 -21.42
C LEU A 773 7.45 21.30 -22.16
N VAL A 774 6.70 22.36 -21.85
CA VAL A 774 5.43 22.66 -22.51
C VAL A 774 5.64 22.82 -24.03
N ASN A 775 6.63 23.58 -24.45
CA ASN A 775 6.99 23.74 -25.85
C ASN A 775 7.38 22.40 -26.50
N SER A 776 8.13 21.55 -25.76
CA SER A 776 8.53 20.23 -26.25
C SER A 776 7.35 19.26 -26.42
N VAL A 777 6.36 19.33 -25.56
CA VAL A 777 5.15 18.50 -25.68
C VAL A 777 4.34 18.89 -26.88
N HIS A 778 4.16 20.20 -27.16
CA HIS A 778 3.37 20.69 -28.30
C HIS A 778 4.11 20.73 -29.64
N SER A 779 5.45 20.58 -29.63
CA SER A 779 6.24 20.58 -30.87
C SER A 779 6.42 19.17 -31.43
N SER A 780 6.61 19.08 -32.75
CA SER A 780 6.96 17.82 -33.42
C SER A 780 8.47 17.53 -33.44
N THR A 781 9.29 18.39 -32.81
CA THR A 781 10.75 18.23 -32.84
C THR A 781 11.20 17.04 -32.01
N ASN A 782 12.18 16.28 -32.52
CA ASN A 782 12.81 15.20 -31.79
C ASN A 782 13.78 15.75 -30.75
N LEU A 783 13.71 15.20 -29.55
CA LEU A 783 14.62 15.49 -28.46
C LEU A 783 15.83 14.56 -28.57
N GLU A 784 17.03 15.07 -28.31
CA GLU A 784 18.26 14.28 -28.32
C GLU A 784 18.34 13.26 -27.17
N ASP A 785 17.79 13.62 -25.98
CA ASP A 785 17.71 12.68 -24.86
C ASP A 785 16.58 11.68 -25.08
N LYS A 786 16.95 10.46 -25.44
CA LYS A 786 16.01 9.35 -25.71
C LYS A 786 15.07 9.06 -24.53
N ARG A 787 15.53 9.22 -23.28
CA ARG A 787 14.69 8.97 -22.10
C ARG A 787 13.64 10.05 -21.91
N LEU A 788 14.02 11.31 -22.10
CA LEU A 788 13.09 12.43 -22.08
C LEU A 788 12.12 12.34 -23.26
N LEU A 789 12.59 11.90 -24.44
CA LEU A 789 11.73 11.69 -25.59
C LEU A 789 10.61 10.70 -25.30
N ILE A 790 10.85 9.63 -24.52
CA ILE A 790 9.82 8.67 -24.12
C ILE A 790 8.76 9.36 -23.25
N ASP A 791 9.18 10.11 -22.24
CA ASP A 791 8.27 10.80 -21.31
C ASP A 791 7.43 11.87 -22.07
N VAL A 792 8.04 12.63 -22.96
CA VAL A 792 7.34 13.61 -23.83
C VAL A 792 6.43 12.93 -24.82
N SER A 793 6.83 11.77 -25.38
CA SER A 793 5.97 11.00 -26.30
C SER A 793 4.73 10.46 -25.59
N ILE A 794 4.82 10.06 -24.34
CA ILE A 794 3.66 9.65 -23.54
C ILE A 794 2.67 10.83 -23.42
N LEU A 795 3.15 12.03 -23.07
CA LEU A 795 2.29 13.21 -22.93
C LEU A 795 1.65 13.60 -24.28
N ARG A 796 2.41 13.52 -25.38
CA ARG A 796 1.89 13.76 -26.75
C ARG A 796 0.81 12.74 -27.13
N ASP A 797 1.03 11.47 -26.83
CA ASP A 797 0.06 10.40 -27.09
C ASP A 797 -1.23 10.63 -26.31
N MET A 798 -1.13 10.96 -25.02
CA MET A 798 -2.31 11.28 -24.19
C MET A 798 -3.10 12.48 -24.72
N LEU A 799 -2.45 13.53 -25.24
CA LEU A 799 -3.10 14.65 -25.90
C LEU A 799 -3.77 14.22 -27.22
N GLN A 800 -3.08 13.40 -28.03
CA GLN A 800 -3.59 12.91 -29.32
C GLN A 800 -4.77 11.94 -29.15
N GLN A 801 -4.76 11.12 -28.08
CA GLN A 801 -5.86 10.21 -27.74
C GLN A 801 -7.00 10.88 -26.96
N HIS A 802 -6.89 12.20 -26.71
CA HIS A 802 -7.83 12.98 -25.89
C HIS A 802 -7.99 12.45 -24.45
N GLU A 803 -6.95 11.78 -23.92
CA GLU A 803 -6.86 11.43 -22.50
C GLU A 803 -6.53 12.66 -21.64
N LEU A 804 -5.82 13.63 -22.23
CA LEU A 804 -5.65 14.98 -21.73
C LEU A 804 -6.28 15.97 -22.72
N THR A 805 -6.87 17.03 -22.18
CA THR A 805 -7.39 18.15 -22.96
C THR A 805 -6.26 19.05 -23.38
N ASP A 806 -5.36 19.39 -22.44
CA ASP A 806 -4.20 20.24 -22.74
C ASP A 806 -3.08 20.10 -21.69
N PHE A 807 -1.86 20.51 -22.07
CA PHE A 807 -0.68 20.62 -21.23
C PHE A 807 -0.15 22.06 -21.28
N LEU A 808 -0.31 22.79 -20.17
CA LEU A 808 -0.24 24.24 -20.14
C LEU A 808 0.92 24.75 -19.27
N TRP A 809 1.37 25.95 -19.57
CA TRP A 809 2.36 26.65 -18.75
C TRP A 809 1.67 27.46 -17.65
N ILE A 810 2.33 27.51 -16.46
CA ILE A 810 1.96 28.40 -15.37
C ILE A 810 3.20 29.07 -14.79
N SER A 811 3.06 30.27 -14.21
CA SER A 811 4.17 30.93 -13.54
C SER A 811 4.56 30.17 -12.26
N THR A 812 5.85 30.18 -11.90
CA THR A 812 6.38 29.54 -10.68
C THR A 812 5.70 30.05 -9.41
N ASP A 813 5.28 31.32 -9.37
CA ASP A 813 4.57 31.90 -8.23
C ASP A 813 3.18 31.27 -8.00
N ASN A 814 2.56 30.78 -9.06
CA ASN A 814 1.24 30.15 -9.05
C ASN A 814 1.33 28.61 -9.03
N GLN A 815 2.55 28.03 -9.03
CA GLN A 815 2.75 26.58 -9.07
C GLN A 815 2.51 25.94 -7.69
N LEU A 816 1.38 25.27 -7.51
CA LEU A 816 1.00 24.62 -6.24
C LEU A 816 1.94 23.50 -5.82
N ALA A 817 2.51 22.79 -6.78
CA ALA A 817 3.38 21.65 -6.53
C ALA A 817 4.79 22.04 -6.07
N ASN A 818 5.20 23.31 -6.25
CA ASN A 818 6.54 23.81 -5.96
C ASN A 818 6.98 23.56 -4.51
N VAL A 819 6.10 23.76 -3.53
CA VAL A 819 6.35 23.50 -2.12
C VAL A 819 6.59 22.03 -1.78
N LEU A 820 6.15 21.12 -2.63
CA LEU A 820 6.26 19.68 -2.47
C LEU A 820 7.61 19.12 -2.97
N THR A 821 8.45 19.95 -3.58
CA THR A 821 9.75 19.54 -4.16
C THR A 821 10.95 20.27 -3.54
N LYS A 822 10.75 21.39 -2.82
CA LYS A 822 11.83 22.28 -2.37
C LYS A 822 11.76 22.54 -0.88
N GLN A 823 12.89 22.38 -0.19
CA GLN A 823 13.01 22.70 1.23
C GLN A 823 12.90 24.22 1.47
N GLY A 824 12.04 24.62 2.39
CA GLY A 824 11.90 26.03 2.78
C GLY A 824 11.09 26.88 1.79
N ALA A 825 10.50 26.30 0.76
CA ALA A 825 9.55 26.99 -0.10
C ALA A 825 8.32 27.45 0.72
N SER A 826 7.78 28.62 0.36
CA SER A 826 6.58 29.14 1.03
C SER A 826 5.37 28.23 0.75
N ASN A 827 4.75 27.71 1.80
CA ASN A 827 3.56 26.88 1.68
C ASN A 827 2.25 27.68 1.75
N LYS A 828 2.33 29.02 1.80
CA LYS A 828 1.15 29.88 1.98
C LYS A 828 0.07 29.64 0.91
N LEU A 829 0.46 29.59 -0.37
CA LEU A 829 -0.45 29.36 -1.47
C LEU A 829 -1.13 27.99 -1.34
N LEU A 830 -0.37 26.93 -1.15
CA LEU A 830 -0.91 25.57 -0.99
C LEU A 830 -1.88 25.47 0.19
N VAL A 831 -1.49 25.99 1.36
CA VAL A 831 -2.35 25.99 2.56
C VAL A 831 -3.61 26.83 2.34
N ASN A 832 -3.49 27.94 1.66
CA ASN A 832 -4.64 28.79 1.31
C ASN A 832 -5.59 28.02 0.39
N VAL A 833 -5.09 27.32 -0.62
CA VAL A 833 -5.90 26.48 -1.52
C VAL A 833 -6.59 25.36 -0.73
N PHE A 834 -5.95 24.72 0.24
CA PHE A 834 -6.56 23.63 0.99
C PHE A 834 -7.60 24.10 2.01
N ASN A 835 -7.48 25.32 2.53
CA ASN A 835 -8.40 25.87 3.50
C ASN A 835 -9.58 26.67 2.90
N ASN A 836 -9.57 26.93 1.59
CA ASN A 836 -10.63 27.64 0.88
C ASN A 836 -11.25 26.76 -0.22
N THR A 837 -12.32 27.25 -0.82
CA THR A 837 -13.07 26.52 -1.87
C THR A 837 -13.32 27.35 -3.12
N ASN A 838 -12.81 28.59 -3.17
CA ASN A 838 -12.97 29.48 -4.33
C ASN A 838 -11.64 30.10 -4.74
N LEU A 839 -11.25 29.97 -5.99
CA LEU A 839 -9.99 30.46 -6.55
C LEU A 839 -9.79 31.98 -6.42
N ARG A 840 -10.84 32.74 -6.41
CA ARG A 840 -10.77 34.21 -6.23
C ARG A 840 -10.13 34.62 -4.90
N PHE A 841 -10.18 33.76 -3.90
CA PHE A 841 -9.55 33.99 -2.60
C PHE A 841 -8.11 33.48 -2.52
N CYS A 842 -7.68 32.66 -3.49
CA CYS A 842 -6.36 32.03 -3.48
C CYS A 842 -5.36 32.72 -4.41
N TYR A 843 -5.85 33.21 -5.53
CA TYR A 843 -5.07 33.86 -6.56
C TYR A 843 -5.61 35.30 -6.79
N GLU A 844 -4.85 36.33 -6.41
CA GLU A 844 -5.27 37.72 -6.59
C GLU A 844 -5.43 38.14 -8.06
N THR A 845 -4.84 37.39 -9.01
CA THR A 845 -4.80 37.80 -10.43
C THR A 845 -4.67 36.62 -11.43
N ALA A 846 -5.02 35.41 -11.13
CA ALA A 846 -4.83 34.30 -12.06
C ALA A 846 -6.00 34.19 -13.04
N ASP A 847 -5.79 34.58 -14.31
CA ASP A 847 -6.62 34.17 -15.44
C ASP A 847 -6.45 32.67 -15.71
N PHE A 848 -7.19 31.83 -14.99
CA PHE A 848 -7.43 30.43 -15.36
C PHE A 848 -8.54 30.45 -16.47
N ARG A 849 -8.18 30.80 -17.69
CA ARG A 849 -9.05 30.73 -18.85
C ARG A 849 -9.03 29.36 -19.49
#